data_fd0370cb057fd41739ae18405e6bcb4d
#
_entry.id   fd0370cb057fd41739ae18405e6bcb4d
#
_cell.length_a   1.000
_cell.length_b   1.000
_cell.length_c   1.000
_cell.angle_alpha   90.00
_cell.angle_beta   90.00
_cell.angle_gamma   90.00
#
_symmetry.space_group_name_H-M   'P 1'
#
loop_
_entity.id
_entity.type
_entity.pdbx_description
1 polymer ?
#
loop_
_entity_poly.entity_id
_entity_poly.type
_entity_poly.pdbx_seq_one_letter_code
_entity_poly.pdbx_strand_id
1 'polypeptide(L)'
;MRRWTREWTRAVACGLCAAVMVSTVACGQGAGQSGSGTDGAGNGGDGQTAADVESTGNENGQAGADGAQADAGTDNAAAVEGIVYQVNTDISGLDDSHRISDTLFGLFLEDINYAVDGGMYAEMVKNRSFEYGMEARDAQLHGWEVTSEAVEFSVKDGSADGTALNENNPQYAVVHNTGTSSATPHEGIRNGGFVEGMSIVQGASYDLSFYCKTDDGSVDAVTVSLCNEDGTVYAEQTIEGVTGEWQKFETTVTPDATEKRHVCLAVEIPAGTACFDMVSLMPQDTYKGLPVRKDFGEYLEALNPTFLRFPGGCVIEGRDEESIYSWKDSIGDGLAFEMNGEETVGDVAVRPQGKSIWQGSKAHPYYTTYGLGFYEYFEFCEALGCMPVPVLNAGMTCEIQSPFYQVYSITDEAFKQYVQDALDLVEFCKGDGSTRWGAVRIAMGHEAPFELKYIGIGNEQWQNEYHQHYRQFVKAFEEAASADPALYGDVELIVANGTASDSTEGWAYLAQNPDQITTLVDEHYYQTPEWFLANTDRYDSYNRDLQAKVFLGEYAAKANTLDAALAEAAYMTGLEKNGDVVEMACYAPLFSHEKLNQWVPDLIFYSNDSIFGSVNYYVQQMYGNNAGQYSLETTLTGAPEQTIYESAVDADGDVILKLVNVSQEEQNVHVMLTGREMTCFLPEADVTVLAGDDPKAANSFKDMAVTPQEGKLAVSENFEYKAPANSLTVIRLTALAD
;
A
#
# COMPACT_ATOMS: atom_id res chain seq x y z
N MET A 1 -18.49 -28.79 -1.72
CA MET A 1 -19.48 -28.83 -2.82
C MET A 1 -18.97 -28.08 -4.07
N ARG A 2 -17.68 -28.20 -4.40
CA ARG A 2 -17.10 -27.54 -5.59
C ARG A 2 -16.54 -28.52 -6.63
N ARG A 3 -17.24 -29.62 -6.90
CA ARG A 3 -16.82 -30.68 -7.86
C ARG A 3 -17.59 -30.68 -9.18
N TRP A 4 -18.33 -29.61 -9.57
CA TRP A 4 -19.23 -29.64 -10.71
C TRP A 4 -19.00 -28.63 -11.84
N THR A 5 -17.90 -27.88 -11.87
CA THR A 5 -17.68 -26.88 -12.92
C THR A 5 -16.47 -27.11 -13.86
N ARG A 6 -15.69 -28.19 -13.66
CA ARG A 6 -14.47 -28.41 -14.48
C ARG A 6 -14.65 -29.14 -15.82
N GLU A 7 -15.85 -29.57 -16.20
CA GLU A 7 -16.02 -30.40 -17.41
C GLU A 7 -16.74 -29.78 -18.62
N TRP A 8 -17.08 -28.50 -18.63
CA TRP A 8 -17.89 -27.89 -19.72
C TRP A 8 -17.20 -26.86 -20.62
N THR A 9 -15.91 -26.59 -20.49
CA THR A 9 -15.22 -25.54 -21.27
C THR A 9 -14.26 -26.06 -22.35
N ARG A 10 -14.46 -27.25 -22.91
CA ARG A 10 -13.65 -27.79 -24.01
C ARG A 10 -14.38 -27.95 -25.36
N ALA A 11 -15.35 -27.17 -25.66
CA ALA A 11 -15.94 -27.15 -27.00
C ALA A 11 -16.55 -25.77 -27.26
N VAL A 12 -15.85 -24.90 -27.91
CA VAL A 12 -16.21 -23.99 -29.00
C VAL A 12 -15.07 -22.93 -29.12
N ALA A 13 -14.11 -23.24 -29.92
CA ALA A 13 -13.20 -22.24 -30.48
C ALA A 13 -13.09 -22.50 -31.98
N CYS A 14 -13.91 -21.81 -32.77
CA CYS A 14 -13.64 -21.49 -34.18
C CYS A 14 -14.63 -20.46 -34.68
N GLY A 15 -14.11 -19.31 -35.08
CA GLY A 15 -14.70 -18.43 -36.09
C GLY A 15 -15.32 -17.13 -35.61
N LEU A 16 -14.60 -16.03 -35.70
CA LEU A 16 -14.90 -14.92 -36.64
C LEU A 16 -14.07 -13.67 -36.27
N CYS A 17 -13.09 -13.35 -37.09
CA CYS A 17 -12.47 -12.04 -37.14
C CYS A 17 -13.46 -11.01 -37.67
N ALA A 18 -13.67 -9.91 -36.96
CA ALA A 18 -14.14 -8.65 -37.54
C ALA A 18 -13.54 -7.46 -36.75
N ALA A 19 -12.84 -6.61 -37.47
CA ALA A 19 -12.12 -5.46 -36.98
C ALA A 19 -13.06 -4.37 -36.49
N VAL A 20 -12.77 -3.81 -35.32
CA VAL A 20 -13.22 -2.48 -34.93
C VAL A 20 -11.99 -1.72 -34.40
N MET A 21 -11.64 -0.66 -35.08
CA MET A 21 -10.64 0.30 -34.61
C MET A 21 -11.26 1.11 -33.45
N VAL A 22 -10.64 1.07 -32.31
CA VAL A 22 -10.88 2.01 -31.21
C VAL A 22 -9.57 2.71 -30.91
N SER A 23 -9.65 4.01 -30.83
CA SER A 23 -8.56 4.93 -30.60
C SER A 23 -7.97 4.71 -29.17
N THR A 24 -6.75 4.21 -29.10
CA THR A 24 -6.00 4.09 -27.86
C THR A 24 -5.34 5.42 -27.54
N VAL A 25 -5.69 6.01 -26.42
CA VAL A 25 -4.86 7.00 -25.73
C VAL A 25 -3.74 6.23 -25.02
N ALA A 26 -2.52 6.38 -25.50
CA ALA A 26 -1.36 5.69 -25.02
C ALA A 26 -0.86 6.32 -23.70
N CYS A 27 -0.87 5.56 -22.61
CA CYS A 27 0.05 5.77 -21.50
C CYS A 27 1.44 5.31 -21.92
N GLY A 28 2.40 6.24 -21.96
CA GLY A 28 3.73 6.02 -22.51
C GLY A 28 4.60 5.11 -21.67
N GLN A 29 5.05 4.03 -22.25
CA GLN A 29 6.22 3.28 -21.80
C GLN A 29 7.49 3.98 -22.27
N GLY A 30 8.29 4.48 -21.35
CA GLY A 30 9.64 4.96 -21.62
C GLY A 30 10.67 3.86 -21.41
N ALA A 31 11.04 3.14 -22.46
CA ALA A 31 12.23 2.30 -22.47
C ALA A 31 13.38 3.08 -23.10
N GLY A 32 14.39 3.41 -22.33
CA GLY A 32 15.64 3.98 -22.82
C GLY A 32 16.49 2.93 -23.51
N GLN A 33 16.87 3.19 -24.76
CA GLN A 33 18.01 2.57 -25.40
C GLN A 33 18.98 3.63 -25.90
N SER A 34 20.20 3.57 -25.40
CA SER A 34 21.37 4.28 -25.89
C SER A 34 21.84 3.71 -27.24
N GLY A 35 22.11 4.57 -28.18
CA GLY A 35 22.77 4.19 -29.44
C GLY A 35 23.29 5.42 -30.17
N SER A 36 24.60 5.52 -30.25
CA SER A 36 25.44 6.55 -30.87
C SER A 36 25.36 6.58 -32.39
N GLY A 37 25.55 7.75 -32.99
CA GLY A 37 26.19 7.85 -34.30
C GLY A 37 25.67 8.91 -35.27
N THR A 38 26.35 10.03 -35.30
CA THR A 38 26.88 10.84 -36.42
C THR A 38 26.03 11.35 -37.55
N ASP A 39 26.17 12.67 -37.71
CA ASP A 39 26.32 13.51 -38.93
C ASP A 39 25.25 13.68 -40.00
N GLY A 40 24.97 14.94 -40.27
CA GLY A 40 24.56 15.37 -41.60
C GLY A 40 23.68 16.61 -41.72
N ALA A 41 24.33 17.72 -41.93
CA ALA A 41 23.91 19.06 -42.31
C ALA A 41 22.69 19.24 -43.26
N GLY A 42 22.03 20.40 -43.13
CA GLY A 42 21.47 21.08 -44.28
C GLY A 42 20.17 21.87 -44.13
N ASN A 43 20.32 23.12 -43.79
CA ASN A 43 19.82 24.33 -44.47
C ASN A 43 18.32 24.58 -44.77
N GLY A 44 17.89 25.78 -44.34
CA GLY A 44 17.04 26.73 -45.12
C GLY A 44 15.55 26.74 -44.72
N GLY A 45 15.04 27.80 -44.18
CA GLY A 45 14.86 29.12 -44.64
C GLY A 45 13.42 29.61 -44.45
N ASP A 46 13.30 30.78 -43.82
CA ASP A 46 12.29 31.84 -44.03
C ASP A 46 10.77 31.53 -43.95
N GLY A 47 9.99 32.27 -43.24
CA GLY A 47 9.71 33.67 -43.23
C GLY A 47 8.34 33.98 -42.62
N GLN A 48 8.32 35.03 -41.80
CA GLN A 48 7.32 36.12 -41.66
C GLN A 48 5.82 35.84 -41.91
N THR A 49 4.87 36.36 -41.13
CA THR A 49 4.60 37.77 -40.78
C THR A 49 3.47 37.86 -39.75
N ALA A 50 3.56 38.95 -38.99
CA ALA A 50 2.56 39.48 -38.05
C ALA A 50 1.32 40.08 -38.74
N ALA A 51 0.23 40.22 -38.03
CA ALA A 51 -0.73 41.30 -38.22
C ALA A 51 -1.46 41.64 -36.92
N ASP A 52 -1.21 42.83 -36.44
CA ASP A 52 -1.96 43.60 -35.43
C ASP A 52 -3.39 43.90 -35.92
N VAL A 53 -4.33 44.00 -34.99
CA VAL A 53 -5.47 44.94 -35.12
C VAL A 53 -5.77 45.57 -33.78
N GLU A 54 -5.58 46.88 -33.75
CA GLU A 54 -5.92 47.85 -32.70
C GLU A 54 -7.42 48.15 -32.57
N SER A 55 -7.75 48.60 -31.37
CA SER A 55 -8.56 49.77 -30.95
C SER A 55 -10.09 49.70 -31.11
N THR A 56 -10.87 50.18 -30.22
CA THR A 56 -11.09 51.58 -29.81
C THR A 56 -11.98 51.61 -28.58
N GLY A 57 -11.67 52.55 -27.70
CA GLY A 57 -12.40 52.97 -26.54
C GLY A 57 -13.67 53.76 -26.81
N ASN A 58 -14.41 53.96 -25.78
CA ASN A 58 -15.12 55.24 -25.58
C ASN A 58 -15.47 55.49 -24.13
N GLU A 59 -15.22 56.73 -23.76
CA GLU A 59 -15.46 57.37 -22.46
C GLU A 59 -16.92 57.78 -22.27
N ASN A 60 -17.26 58.02 -21.05
CA ASN A 60 -18.09 59.10 -20.50
C ASN A 60 -19.32 58.72 -19.64
N GLY A 61 -19.33 59.29 -18.44
CA GLY A 61 -20.53 59.66 -17.76
C GLY A 61 -20.43 59.85 -16.25
N GLN A 62 -20.04 61.04 -15.85
CA GLN A 62 -19.93 61.60 -14.52
C GLN A 62 -21.29 62.03 -13.96
N ALA A 63 -21.54 61.86 -12.64
CA ALA A 63 -22.29 62.70 -11.66
C ALA A 63 -22.53 61.86 -10.41
N GLY A 64 -22.20 62.19 -9.21
CA GLY A 64 -22.18 63.44 -8.49
C GLY A 64 -22.96 63.33 -7.19
N ALA A 65 -22.28 63.49 -6.07
CA ALA A 65 -22.66 64.21 -4.85
C ALA A 65 -23.22 63.46 -3.62
N ASP A 66 -22.48 63.73 -2.52
CA ASP A 66 -22.84 64.02 -1.12
C ASP A 66 -23.09 62.84 -0.17
N GLY A 67 -22.15 62.54 0.75
CA GLY A 67 -21.87 63.35 1.95
C GLY A 67 -22.46 62.73 3.19
N ALA A 68 -21.67 61.92 3.95
CA ALA A 68 -21.79 61.83 5.39
C ALA A 68 -20.49 61.32 5.98
N GLN A 69 -19.76 62.19 6.62
CA GLN A 69 -18.60 61.97 7.45
C GLN A 69 -19.04 61.27 8.74
N ALA A 70 -18.52 60.06 9.00
CA ALA A 70 -18.47 59.48 10.34
C ALA A 70 -16.99 59.20 10.66
N ASP A 71 -16.56 59.93 11.64
CA ASP A 71 -15.25 59.83 12.28
C ASP A 71 -15.11 58.46 12.92
N ALA A 72 -14.24 57.59 12.40
CA ALA A 72 -13.80 56.38 13.04
C ALA A 72 -12.27 56.49 13.24
N GLY A 73 -11.89 56.43 14.49
CA GLY A 73 -10.52 56.51 14.94
C GLY A 73 -9.64 55.52 14.18
N THR A 74 -8.62 56.06 13.54
CA THR A 74 -7.57 55.32 12.92
C THR A 74 -6.60 54.83 14.00
N ASP A 75 -6.75 53.61 14.43
CA ASP A 75 -5.61 52.84 14.92
C ASP A 75 -4.70 52.59 13.71
N ASN A 76 -3.64 53.36 13.66
CA ASN A 76 -2.59 53.21 12.69
C ASN A 76 -1.73 52.01 13.07
N ALA A 77 -2.20 50.79 12.86
CA ALA A 77 -1.33 49.65 12.69
C ALA A 77 -0.57 49.88 11.38
N ALA A 78 0.72 50.17 11.46
CA ALA A 78 1.59 50.22 10.30
C ALA A 78 1.40 48.91 9.53
N ALA A 79 0.98 48.99 8.26
CA ALA A 79 0.87 47.80 7.41
C ALA A 79 2.23 47.13 7.40
N VAL A 80 2.33 45.91 7.86
CA VAL A 80 3.54 45.08 7.79
C VAL A 80 3.81 44.85 6.30
N GLU A 81 4.92 45.38 5.78
CA GLU A 81 5.33 45.09 4.42
C GLU A 81 5.93 43.69 4.37
N GLY A 82 5.44 42.80 3.49
CA GLY A 82 5.94 41.43 3.29
C GLY A 82 4.88 40.37 3.41
N ILE A 83 5.31 39.13 3.54
CA ILE A 83 4.43 37.97 3.70
C ILE A 83 3.99 37.90 5.17
N VAL A 84 2.68 37.90 5.40
CA VAL A 84 2.08 37.80 6.74
C VAL A 84 1.24 36.51 6.82
N TYR A 85 1.58 35.66 7.78
CA TYR A 85 0.85 34.48 8.16
C TYR A 85 0.21 34.70 9.52
N GLN A 86 -1.08 34.94 9.53
CA GLN A 86 -1.87 35.13 10.75
C GLN A 86 -2.61 33.85 11.10
N VAL A 87 -2.55 33.46 12.36
CA VAL A 87 -3.21 32.27 12.91
C VAL A 87 -4.03 32.65 14.14
N ASN A 88 -5.30 32.28 14.15
CA ASN A 88 -6.15 32.35 15.33
C ASN A 88 -6.02 31.06 16.13
N THR A 89 -5.42 31.11 17.30
CA THR A 89 -5.16 29.95 18.17
C THR A 89 -6.33 29.64 19.13
N ASP A 90 -7.43 30.41 19.10
CA ASP A 90 -8.59 30.20 19.97
C ASP A 90 -9.53 29.17 19.35
N ILE A 91 -9.64 28.02 20.00
CA ILE A 91 -10.53 26.91 19.59
C ILE A 91 -11.93 27.00 20.22
N SER A 92 -12.16 27.95 21.15
CA SER A 92 -13.42 28.02 21.92
C SER A 92 -14.65 28.37 21.07
N GLY A 93 -14.43 28.91 19.89
CA GLY A 93 -15.49 29.29 18.92
C GLY A 93 -15.58 28.35 17.71
N LEU A 94 -14.75 27.33 17.62
CA LEU A 94 -14.75 26.40 16.48
C LEU A 94 -15.93 25.41 16.60
N ASP A 95 -16.54 25.11 15.48
CA ASP A 95 -17.61 24.13 15.33
C ASP A 95 -17.12 22.89 14.56
N ASP A 96 -18.04 21.97 14.27
CA ASP A 96 -17.72 20.73 13.56
C ASP A 96 -17.12 20.94 12.16
N SER A 97 -17.29 22.12 11.54
CA SER A 97 -16.67 22.42 10.24
C SER A 97 -15.17 22.63 10.31
N HIS A 98 -14.61 22.81 11.51
CA HIS A 98 -13.18 22.92 11.75
C HIS A 98 -12.56 21.61 12.25
N ARG A 99 -13.40 20.58 12.50
CA ARG A 99 -12.91 19.30 13.00
C ARG A 99 -12.18 18.53 11.91
N ILE A 100 -10.96 18.10 12.23
CA ILE A 100 -10.17 17.18 11.41
C ILE A 100 -10.53 15.75 11.84
N SER A 101 -10.68 14.84 10.85
CA SER A 101 -10.89 13.43 11.13
C SER A 101 -9.74 12.84 11.92
N ASP A 102 -10.05 12.04 12.93
CA ASP A 102 -9.07 11.29 13.70
C ASP A 102 -8.36 10.21 12.84
N THR A 103 -8.87 9.96 11.62
CA THR A 103 -8.34 9.00 10.65
C THR A 103 -7.81 9.66 9.37
N LEU A 104 -7.40 10.94 9.39
CA LEU A 104 -7.06 11.68 8.17
C LEU A 104 -5.87 11.07 7.41
N PHE A 105 -4.78 10.67 8.08
CA PHE A 105 -3.55 10.20 7.42
C PHE A 105 -3.28 8.74 7.73
N GLY A 106 -3.32 7.90 6.70
CA GLY A 106 -3.10 6.47 6.82
C GLY A 106 -2.24 5.89 5.70
N LEU A 107 -2.34 4.58 5.53
CA LEU A 107 -1.53 3.80 4.60
C LEU A 107 -2.39 3.05 3.60
N PHE A 108 -1.84 2.84 2.40
CA PHE A 108 -2.36 1.94 1.38
C PHE A 108 -1.35 0.84 1.08
N LEU A 109 -1.69 -0.40 1.37
CA LEU A 109 -0.86 -1.56 1.05
C LEU A 109 -1.48 -2.34 -0.11
N GLU A 110 -0.76 -2.43 -1.20
CA GLU A 110 -1.03 -3.34 -2.31
C GLU A 110 0.17 -4.22 -2.58
N ASP A 111 -0.07 -5.50 -2.86
CA ASP A 111 0.98 -6.42 -3.29
C ASP A 111 1.36 -6.19 -4.76
N ILE A 112 1.95 -5.02 -5.03
CA ILE A 112 2.55 -4.57 -6.28
C ILE A 112 4.05 -4.33 -6.06
N ASN A 113 4.89 -4.37 -7.09
CA ASN A 113 6.33 -4.14 -7.01
C ASN A 113 7.04 -5.08 -6.02
N TYR A 114 6.50 -6.29 -5.82
CA TYR A 114 6.92 -7.28 -4.82
C TYR A 114 6.80 -6.77 -3.37
N ALA A 115 5.80 -5.95 -3.10
CA ALA A 115 5.62 -5.30 -1.80
C ALA A 115 5.42 -6.29 -0.64
N VAL A 116 4.76 -7.42 -0.89
CA VAL A 116 4.48 -8.44 0.13
C VAL A 116 5.40 -9.64 -0.05
N ASP A 117 5.17 -10.51 -1.05
CA ASP A 117 6.05 -11.64 -1.31
C ASP A 117 7.40 -11.18 -1.88
N GLY A 118 8.49 -11.40 -1.13
CA GLY A 118 9.83 -10.90 -1.45
C GLY A 118 10.11 -9.48 -0.95
N GLY A 119 9.17 -8.89 -0.20
CA GLY A 119 9.26 -7.58 0.43
C GLY A 119 8.92 -7.64 1.91
N MET A 120 7.73 -7.17 2.29
CA MET A 120 7.26 -7.06 3.66
C MET A 120 7.13 -8.43 4.37
N TYR A 121 6.70 -9.47 3.66
CA TYR A 121 6.65 -10.83 4.20
C TYR A 121 8.07 -11.35 4.44
N ALA A 122 8.34 -11.80 5.67
CA ALA A 122 9.68 -12.15 6.11
C ALA A 122 10.21 -13.50 5.55
N GLU A 123 9.43 -14.22 4.73
CA GLU A 123 9.84 -15.45 4.07
C GLU A 123 10.98 -15.21 3.08
N MET A 124 12.08 -15.94 3.24
CA MET A 124 13.26 -15.79 2.42
C MET A 124 13.29 -16.76 1.22
N VAL A 125 12.51 -17.85 1.27
CA VAL A 125 12.45 -18.88 0.22
C VAL A 125 11.46 -18.50 -0.85
N LYS A 126 11.91 -18.33 -2.09
CA LYS A 126 11.05 -18.10 -3.24
C LYS A 126 10.51 -19.42 -3.78
N ASN A 127 9.22 -19.42 -4.18
CA ASN A 127 8.56 -20.62 -4.73
C ASN A 127 8.66 -21.84 -3.77
N ARG A 128 8.28 -21.61 -2.52
CA ARG A 128 8.45 -22.54 -1.39
C ARG A 128 7.70 -23.87 -1.54
N SER A 129 6.61 -23.88 -2.33
CA SER A 129 5.77 -25.07 -2.59
C SER A 129 5.73 -25.47 -4.07
N PHE A 130 6.66 -24.97 -4.89
CA PHE A 130 6.83 -25.37 -6.29
C PHE A 130 5.61 -25.12 -7.19
N GLU A 131 4.67 -24.27 -6.77
CA GLU A 131 3.39 -23.99 -7.46
C GLU A 131 3.49 -22.92 -8.56
N TYR A 132 4.67 -22.35 -8.83
CA TYR A 132 4.81 -21.36 -9.88
C TYR A 132 4.39 -21.96 -11.23
N GLY A 133 3.41 -21.32 -11.85
CA GLY A 133 2.67 -21.86 -12.97
C GLY A 133 3.45 -22.06 -14.26
N MET A 134 2.87 -22.87 -15.13
CA MET A 134 3.47 -23.52 -16.29
C MET A 134 3.61 -22.67 -17.55
N GLU A 135 3.47 -21.38 -17.54
CA GLU A 135 3.56 -20.55 -18.76
C GLU A 135 4.99 -20.48 -19.34
N ALA A 136 5.99 -20.81 -18.54
CA ALA A 136 7.37 -21.03 -19.02
C ALA A 136 7.81 -22.46 -18.63
N ARG A 137 8.46 -23.17 -19.53
CA ARG A 137 8.91 -24.56 -19.37
C ARG A 137 9.74 -24.84 -18.10
N ASP A 138 10.26 -23.79 -17.48
CA ASP A 138 11.11 -23.84 -16.29
C ASP A 138 10.54 -23.04 -15.10
N ALA A 139 9.27 -22.58 -15.17
CA ALA A 139 8.67 -21.75 -14.12
C ALA A 139 8.50 -22.52 -12.80
N GLN A 140 8.22 -23.82 -12.86
CA GLN A 140 8.09 -24.68 -11.69
C GLN A 140 9.38 -24.79 -10.88
N LEU A 141 10.54 -24.68 -11.55
CA LEU A 141 11.85 -24.71 -10.93
C LEU A 141 12.33 -23.32 -10.49
N HIS A 142 11.52 -22.29 -10.77
CA HIS A 142 11.94 -20.91 -10.55
C HIS A 142 12.29 -20.64 -9.08
N GLY A 143 13.49 -20.09 -8.86
CA GLY A 143 14.08 -19.91 -7.54
C GLY A 143 14.91 -21.09 -7.06
N TRP A 144 14.83 -22.26 -7.71
CA TRP A 144 15.54 -23.47 -7.34
C TRP A 144 16.49 -23.94 -8.44
N GLU A 145 17.65 -24.42 -8.04
CA GLU A 145 18.64 -25.00 -8.94
C GLU A 145 19.33 -26.20 -8.29
N VAL A 146 19.89 -27.09 -9.11
CA VAL A 146 20.66 -28.23 -8.61
C VAL A 146 22.03 -27.81 -8.11
N THR A 147 22.54 -28.45 -7.06
CA THR A 147 23.90 -28.18 -6.54
C THR A 147 25.01 -28.74 -7.41
N SER A 148 24.73 -29.81 -8.19
CA SER A 148 25.67 -30.42 -9.10
C SER A 148 24.99 -31.19 -10.24
N GLU A 149 25.82 -31.65 -11.22
CA GLU A 149 25.37 -32.55 -12.32
C GLU A 149 24.98 -33.97 -11.84
N ALA A 150 25.26 -34.31 -10.59
CA ALA A 150 24.85 -35.59 -9.99
C ALA A 150 23.39 -35.57 -9.51
N VAL A 151 22.70 -34.44 -9.59
CA VAL A 151 21.30 -34.28 -9.12
C VAL A 151 20.38 -34.16 -10.30
N GLU A 152 19.30 -34.99 -10.29
CA GLU A 152 18.14 -34.84 -11.13
C GLU A 152 17.04 -34.18 -10.31
N PHE A 153 16.48 -33.07 -10.81
CA PHE A 153 15.44 -32.30 -10.15
C PHE A 153 14.23 -32.13 -11.06
N SER A 154 13.07 -32.41 -10.54
CA SER A 154 11.79 -32.21 -11.23
C SER A 154 10.69 -31.82 -10.25
N VAL A 155 9.61 -31.20 -10.74
CA VAL A 155 8.38 -30.95 -9.99
C VAL A 155 7.31 -31.93 -10.45
N LYS A 156 6.64 -32.56 -9.49
CA LYS A 156 5.55 -33.50 -9.72
C LYS A 156 4.23 -32.92 -9.22
N ASP A 157 3.18 -33.05 -10.04
CA ASP A 157 1.80 -32.83 -9.62
C ASP A 157 1.24 -34.13 -9.01
N GLY A 158 0.98 -34.10 -7.72
CA GLY A 158 0.45 -35.24 -6.96
C GLY A 158 -1.07 -35.32 -6.92
N SER A 159 -1.80 -34.42 -7.57
CA SER A 159 -3.28 -34.37 -7.53
C SER A 159 -3.92 -35.61 -8.14
N ALA A 160 -3.33 -36.16 -9.22
CA ALA A 160 -3.89 -37.27 -9.96
C ALA A 160 -3.72 -38.64 -9.27
N ASP A 161 -2.66 -38.83 -8.48
CA ASP A 161 -2.31 -40.11 -7.83
C ASP A 161 -2.41 -40.05 -6.29
N GLY A 162 -2.82 -38.89 -5.74
CA GLY A 162 -2.99 -38.72 -4.31
C GLY A 162 -1.69 -38.67 -3.52
N THR A 163 -0.56 -38.26 -4.17
CA THR A 163 0.75 -38.15 -3.53
C THR A 163 1.11 -36.73 -3.11
N ALA A 164 0.26 -35.76 -3.41
CA ALA A 164 0.41 -34.37 -2.97
C ALA A 164 0.39 -34.26 -1.43
N LEU A 165 1.05 -33.24 -0.90
CA LEU A 165 0.98 -32.88 0.51
C LEU A 165 -0.42 -32.38 0.88
N ASN A 166 -1.02 -31.53 0.04
CA ASN A 166 -2.36 -31.01 0.21
C ASN A 166 -3.05 -30.74 -1.14
N GLU A 167 -4.39 -30.54 -1.13
CA GLU A 167 -5.17 -30.38 -2.36
C GLU A 167 -4.97 -29.00 -3.04
N ASN A 168 -4.67 -27.95 -2.26
CA ASN A 168 -4.53 -26.58 -2.76
C ASN A 168 -3.17 -26.31 -3.37
N ASN A 169 -2.14 -27.01 -2.88
CA ASN A 169 -0.76 -26.94 -3.41
C ASN A 169 -0.33 -28.37 -3.76
N PRO A 170 -0.76 -28.90 -4.93
CA PRO A 170 -0.53 -30.29 -5.27
C PRO A 170 0.86 -30.60 -5.82
N GLN A 171 1.66 -29.58 -6.11
CA GLN A 171 2.99 -29.75 -6.68
C GLN A 171 4.03 -29.91 -5.58
N TYR A 172 5.06 -30.71 -5.85
CA TYR A 172 6.18 -30.92 -4.95
C TYR A 172 7.47 -31.25 -5.72
N ALA A 173 8.62 -30.93 -5.12
CA ALA A 173 9.94 -31.27 -5.67
C ALA A 173 10.22 -32.76 -5.55
N VAL A 174 10.79 -33.34 -6.59
CA VAL A 174 11.43 -34.67 -6.59
C VAL A 174 12.91 -34.46 -6.88
N VAL A 175 13.75 -34.81 -5.91
CA VAL A 175 15.21 -34.67 -5.96
C VAL A 175 15.85 -36.05 -5.93
N HIS A 176 16.64 -36.37 -6.94
CA HIS A 176 17.37 -37.64 -7.03
C HIS A 176 18.88 -37.39 -7.11
N ASN A 177 19.58 -37.76 -6.03
CA ASN A 177 21.06 -37.78 -6.02
C ASN A 177 21.55 -39.12 -6.54
N THR A 178 22.18 -39.15 -7.72
CA THR A 178 22.68 -40.36 -8.37
C THR A 178 23.86 -41.02 -7.66
N GLY A 179 24.47 -40.34 -6.67
CA GLY A 179 25.64 -40.81 -5.95
C GLY A 179 26.91 -40.84 -6.79
N THR A 180 26.95 -40.17 -7.94
CA THR A 180 28.08 -40.17 -8.86
C THR A 180 29.09 -39.06 -8.60
N SER A 181 28.77 -38.09 -7.73
CA SER A 181 29.71 -37.03 -7.33
C SER A 181 30.84 -37.59 -6.52
N SER A 182 32.07 -37.20 -6.88
CA SER A 182 33.28 -37.54 -6.13
C SER A 182 33.71 -36.44 -5.16
N ALA A 183 33.04 -35.28 -5.21
CA ALA A 183 33.39 -34.09 -4.43
C ALA A 183 32.71 -34.07 -3.06
N THR A 184 31.44 -34.38 -3.03
CA THR A 184 30.62 -34.41 -1.82
C THR A 184 29.67 -35.60 -1.82
N PRO A 185 29.44 -36.25 -0.68
CA PRO A 185 28.51 -37.38 -0.59
C PRO A 185 27.02 -36.90 -0.56
N HIS A 186 26.77 -35.65 -0.26
CA HIS A 186 25.43 -35.03 -0.21
C HIS A 186 25.34 -34.00 -1.30
N GLU A 187 24.28 -34.07 -2.05
CA GLU A 187 23.96 -33.20 -3.18
C GLU A 187 22.44 -33.00 -3.22
N GLY A 188 21.96 -31.89 -3.75
CA GLY A 188 20.54 -31.60 -3.74
C GLY A 188 20.17 -30.40 -4.56
N ILE A 189 19.29 -29.59 -3.99
CA ILE A 189 18.81 -28.34 -4.59
C ILE A 189 19.11 -27.16 -3.68
N ARG A 190 19.21 -25.98 -4.26
CA ARG A 190 19.40 -24.74 -3.51
C ARG A 190 18.45 -23.65 -4.00
N ASN A 191 18.02 -22.80 -3.07
CA ASN A 191 17.16 -21.65 -3.32
C ASN A 191 17.94 -20.36 -3.08
N GLY A 192 18.01 -19.50 -4.09
CA GLY A 192 18.67 -18.20 -4.01
C GLY A 192 17.79 -17.08 -3.44
N GLY A 193 16.57 -17.40 -2.99
CA GLY A 193 15.63 -16.37 -2.50
C GLY A 193 15.07 -15.50 -3.61
N PHE A 194 14.62 -14.30 -3.21
CA PHE A 194 14.10 -13.31 -4.14
C PHE A 194 15.25 -12.48 -4.73
N VAL A 195 15.21 -12.26 -6.02
CA VAL A 195 16.00 -11.34 -6.88
C VAL A 195 17.53 -11.42 -6.74
N GLU A 196 18.11 -11.22 -5.57
CA GLU A 196 19.55 -10.98 -5.38
C GLU A 196 20.23 -11.96 -4.42
N GLY A 197 19.54 -12.98 -3.97
CA GLY A 197 20.00 -13.86 -2.91
C GLY A 197 19.55 -13.42 -1.53
N MET A 198 19.67 -14.31 -0.56
CA MET A 198 19.30 -14.04 0.83
C MET A 198 20.39 -13.24 1.52
N SER A 199 20.00 -12.53 2.57
CA SER A 199 20.91 -11.82 3.47
C SER A 199 20.82 -12.41 4.87
N ILE A 200 21.97 -12.67 5.51
CA ILE A 200 22.05 -13.24 6.85
C ILE A 200 22.94 -12.41 7.76
N VAL A 201 22.66 -12.46 9.06
CA VAL A 201 23.41 -11.73 10.09
C VAL A 201 24.03 -12.72 11.06
N GLN A 202 25.33 -12.57 11.32
CA GLN A 202 26.08 -13.40 12.27
C GLN A 202 25.37 -13.50 13.63
N GLY A 203 25.12 -14.71 14.09
CA GLY A 203 24.51 -14.99 15.38
C GLY A 203 23.00 -14.77 15.47
N ALA A 204 22.35 -14.28 14.39
CA ALA A 204 20.90 -14.25 14.30
C ALA A 204 20.31 -15.65 14.10
N SER A 205 19.11 -15.89 14.59
CA SER A 205 18.41 -17.15 14.45
C SER A 205 17.40 -17.10 13.32
N TYR A 206 17.35 -18.15 12.51
CA TYR A 206 16.41 -18.32 11.42
C TYR A 206 15.67 -19.65 11.61
N ASP A 207 14.35 -19.61 11.58
CA ASP A 207 13.51 -20.81 11.63
C ASP A 207 13.39 -21.39 10.23
N LEU A 208 13.83 -22.63 10.09
CA LEU A 208 13.72 -23.42 8.88
C LEU A 208 12.66 -24.49 9.08
N SER A 209 11.76 -24.63 8.13
CA SER A 209 10.84 -25.77 8.06
C SER A 209 10.68 -26.26 6.63
N PHE A 210 10.35 -27.54 6.48
CA PHE A 210 9.99 -28.17 5.21
C PHE A 210 9.23 -29.46 5.45
N TYR A 211 8.47 -29.89 4.46
CA TYR A 211 7.95 -31.23 4.40
C TYR A 211 8.83 -32.12 3.54
N CYS A 212 9.06 -33.34 3.98
CA CYS A 212 9.89 -34.29 3.26
C CYS A 212 9.34 -35.71 3.38
N LYS A 213 9.52 -36.51 2.32
CA LYS A 213 9.33 -37.96 2.29
C LYS A 213 10.30 -38.63 1.32
N THR A 214 10.44 -39.97 1.39
CA THR A 214 11.16 -40.80 0.42
C THR A 214 10.26 -41.91 -0.07
N ASP A 215 10.04 -42.02 -1.39
CA ASP A 215 9.14 -43.03 -1.94
C ASP A 215 9.72 -44.46 -1.94
N ASP A 216 11.05 -44.59 -1.92
CA ASP A 216 11.77 -45.87 -2.03
C ASP A 216 12.59 -46.23 -0.77
N GLY A 217 12.56 -45.38 0.27
CA GLY A 217 13.29 -45.59 1.51
C GLY A 217 14.80 -45.46 1.36
N SER A 218 15.30 -44.84 0.28
CA SER A 218 16.72 -44.68 0.01
C SER A 218 17.37 -43.52 0.81
N VAL A 219 16.56 -42.58 1.31
CA VAL A 219 16.98 -41.38 2.06
C VAL A 219 16.41 -41.44 3.46
N ASP A 220 17.23 -41.35 4.50
CA ASP A 220 16.87 -41.34 5.91
C ASP A 220 17.21 -40.02 6.61
N ALA A 221 17.96 -39.14 5.94
CA ALA A 221 18.37 -37.85 6.46
C ALA A 221 18.48 -36.79 5.36
N VAL A 222 18.30 -35.53 5.75
CA VAL A 222 18.48 -34.33 4.91
C VAL A 222 19.50 -33.41 5.56
N THR A 223 20.43 -32.90 4.80
CA THR A 223 21.35 -31.84 5.25
C THR A 223 20.86 -30.51 4.69
N VAL A 224 20.67 -29.54 5.56
CA VAL A 224 20.30 -28.17 5.20
C VAL A 224 21.46 -27.23 5.52
N SER A 225 21.75 -26.28 4.62
CA SER A 225 22.81 -25.32 4.82
C SER A 225 22.48 -23.93 4.29
N LEU A 226 22.99 -22.92 5.00
CA LEU A 226 23.11 -21.56 4.48
C LEU A 226 24.48 -21.40 3.86
N CYS A 227 24.55 -21.21 2.57
CA CYS A 227 25.82 -21.15 1.84
C CYS A 227 25.78 -20.10 0.73
N ASN A 228 26.94 -19.70 0.23
CA ASN A 228 27.01 -18.91 -0.99
C ASN A 228 27.24 -19.79 -2.22
N GLU A 229 27.24 -19.20 -3.41
CA GLU A 229 27.48 -19.90 -4.68
C GLU A 229 28.90 -20.49 -4.77
N ASP A 230 29.90 -19.94 -4.06
CA ASP A 230 31.26 -20.41 -3.99
C ASP A 230 31.44 -21.65 -3.09
N GLY A 231 30.37 -22.09 -2.40
CA GLY A 231 30.36 -23.21 -1.49
C GLY A 231 30.86 -22.88 -0.07
N THR A 232 30.98 -21.60 0.28
CA THR A 232 31.21 -21.20 1.69
C THR A 232 29.92 -21.45 2.48
N VAL A 233 30.02 -22.25 3.54
CA VAL A 233 28.90 -22.59 4.44
C VAL A 233 28.96 -21.68 5.66
N TYR A 234 27.83 -21.05 5.99
CA TYR A 234 27.64 -20.17 7.15
C TYR A 234 26.90 -20.85 8.29
N ALA A 235 26.06 -21.84 7.98
CA ALA A 235 25.40 -22.72 8.92
C ALA A 235 25.04 -24.02 8.23
N GLU A 236 25.10 -25.13 8.96
CA GLU A 236 24.73 -26.46 8.44
C GLU A 236 24.07 -27.29 9.52
N GLN A 237 23.09 -28.09 9.16
CA GLN A 237 22.44 -29.04 10.05
C GLN A 237 21.94 -30.28 9.30
N THR A 238 22.20 -31.47 9.86
CA THR A 238 21.62 -32.71 9.37
C THR A 238 20.39 -33.09 10.21
N ILE A 239 19.30 -33.40 9.53
CA ILE A 239 18.01 -33.76 10.10
C ILE A 239 17.73 -35.20 9.72
N GLU A 240 17.55 -36.08 10.70
CA GLU A 240 17.33 -37.52 10.53
C GLU A 240 15.84 -37.87 10.66
N GLY A 241 15.44 -39.04 10.15
CA GLY A 241 14.12 -39.62 10.37
C GLY A 241 13.16 -39.48 9.20
N VAL A 242 13.65 -39.27 7.98
CA VAL A 242 12.82 -39.26 6.77
C VAL A 242 12.20 -40.62 6.55
N THR A 243 10.89 -40.66 6.25
CA THR A 243 10.12 -41.90 6.02
C THR A 243 9.37 -41.84 4.67
N GLY A 244 8.56 -42.87 4.37
CA GLY A 244 7.73 -42.90 3.18
C GLY A 244 6.48 -42.02 3.21
N GLU A 245 6.17 -41.39 4.34
CA GLU A 245 5.03 -40.51 4.51
C GLU A 245 5.51 -39.07 4.62
N TRP A 246 4.67 -38.11 4.18
CA TRP A 246 4.94 -36.67 4.38
C TRP A 246 5.08 -36.33 5.87
N GLN A 247 6.19 -35.74 6.23
CA GLN A 247 6.49 -35.28 7.59
C GLN A 247 7.00 -33.86 7.54
N LYS A 248 6.55 -33.02 8.49
CA LYS A 248 7.11 -31.69 8.70
C LYS A 248 8.38 -31.80 9.55
N PHE A 249 9.44 -31.18 9.09
CA PHE A 249 10.69 -31.00 9.82
C PHE A 249 10.88 -29.52 10.13
N GLU A 250 11.33 -29.25 11.35
CA GLU A 250 11.58 -27.88 11.84
C GLU A 250 12.92 -27.83 12.56
N THR A 251 13.66 -26.78 12.33
CA THR A 251 14.92 -26.53 13.03
C THR A 251 15.26 -25.04 13.00
N THR A 252 16.17 -24.61 13.88
CA THR A 252 16.70 -23.25 13.85
C THR A 252 18.15 -23.28 13.37
N VAL A 253 18.49 -22.45 12.41
CA VAL A 253 19.85 -22.29 11.91
C VAL A 253 20.40 -20.93 12.33
N THR A 254 21.70 -20.92 12.72
CA THR A 254 22.38 -19.70 13.20
C THR A 254 23.69 -19.54 12.45
N PRO A 255 23.82 -18.57 11.55
CA PRO A 255 25.04 -18.37 10.77
C PRO A 255 26.21 -17.86 11.62
N ASP A 256 27.41 -18.27 11.29
CA ASP A 256 28.66 -17.88 11.95
C ASP A 256 29.29 -16.59 11.37
N ALA A 257 28.75 -16.07 10.25
CA ALA A 257 29.16 -14.82 9.64
C ALA A 257 27.94 -14.05 9.07
N THR A 258 28.14 -12.74 8.84
CA THR A 258 27.17 -11.90 8.10
C THR A 258 27.52 -11.92 6.62
N GLU A 259 26.53 -12.17 5.78
CA GLU A 259 26.64 -12.09 4.31
C GLU A 259 25.39 -11.43 3.73
N LYS A 260 25.57 -10.61 2.70
CA LYS A 260 24.50 -9.82 2.09
C LYS A 260 24.27 -10.19 0.64
N ARG A 261 23.03 -10.55 0.30
CA ARG A 261 22.54 -10.75 -1.09
C ARG A 261 23.19 -11.90 -1.88
N HIS A 262 23.97 -12.78 -1.23
CA HIS A 262 24.65 -13.88 -1.91
C HIS A 262 24.45 -15.23 -1.23
N VAL A 263 23.52 -15.30 -0.27
CA VAL A 263 23.23 -16.54 0.45
C VAL A 263 22.12 -17.32 -0.22
N CYS A 264 22.29 -18.62 -0.27
CA CYS A 264 21.31 -19.61 -0.69
C CYS A 264 20.98 -20.53 0.49
N LEU A 265 19.76 -21.03 0.53
CA LEU A 265 19.37 -22.20 1.31
C LEU A 265 19.59 -23.44 0.45
N ALA A 266 20.52 -24.33 0.82
CA ALA A 266 20.69 -25.64 0.19
C ALA A 266 19.96 -26.71 1.00
N VAL A 267 19.33 -27.65 0.29
CA VAL A 267 18.68 -28.86 0.82
C VAL A 267 19.28 -30.05 0.10
N GLU A 268 20.07 -30.84 0.79
CA GLU A 268 20.94 -31.88 0.23
C GLU A 268 20.59 -33.24 0.84
N ILE A 269 20.74 -34.29 0.05
CA ILE A 269 20.45 -35.68 0.43
C ILE A 269 21.60 -36.60 0.09
N PRO A 270 21.81 -37.74 0.81
CA PRO A 270 22.68 -38.84 0.36
C PRO A 270 22.18 -39.40 -0.98
N ALA A 271 22.93 -40.32 -1.58
CA ALA A 271 22.53 -41.03 -2.80
C ALA A 271 21.12 -41.66 -2.59
N GLY A 272 20.16 -41.29 -3.43
CA GLY A 272 18.77 -41.73 -3.31
C GLY A 272 17.78 -40.68 -3.80
N THR A 273 16.51 -40.88 -3.47
CA THR A 273 15.41 -39.98 -3.89
C THR A 273 14.61 -39.48 -2.70
N ALA A 274 14.45 -38.16 -2.61
CA ALA A 274 13.54 -37.54 -1.65
C ALA A 274 12.61 -36.53 -2.33
N CYS A 275 11.44 -36.33 -1.74
CA CYS A 275 10.45 -35.34 -2.14
C CYS A 275 10.39 -34.23 -1.10
N PHE A 276 10.23 -32.98 -1.56
CA PHE A 276 10.17 -31.80 -0.70
C PHE A 276 8.98 -30.94 -1.07
N ASP A 277 8.37 -30.27 -0.07
CA ASP A 277 7.33 -29.30 -0.24
C ASP A 277 7.34 -28.28 0.91
N MET A 278 6.71 -27.10 0.72
CA MET A 278 6.52 -26.06 1.72
C MET A 278 7.83 -25.70 2.47
N VAL A 279 8.91 -25.51 1.72
CA VAL A 279 10.22 -25.11 2.30
C VAL A 279 10.16 -23.65 2.71
N SER A 280 10.51 -23.34 3.95
CA SER A 280 10.44 -22.01 4.55
C SER A 280 11.70 -21.69 5.34
N LEU A 281 12.18 -20.46 5.24
CA LEU A 281 13.28 -19.92 6.04
C LEU A 281 12.90 -18.48 6.47
N MET A 282 12.68 -18.27 7.76
CA MET A 282 12.25 -16.97 8.29
C MET A 282 13.15 -16.50 9.43
N PRO A 283 13.57 -15.23 9.47
CA PRO A 283 14.26 -14.68 10.63
C PRO A 283 13.35 -14.70 11.86
N GLN A 284 13.91 -14.95 13.06
CA GLN A 284 13.15 -14.81 14.32
C GLN A 284 13.00 -13.34 14.74
N ASP A 285 13.92 -12.46 14.33
CA ASP A 285 13.84 -11.02 14.59
C ASP A 285 12.96 -10.35 13.53
N THR A 286 11.65 -10.42 13.76
CA THR A 286 10.60 -9.84 12.92
C THR A 286 9.93 -8.64 13.61
N TYR A 287 9.08 -7.90 12.90
CA TYR A 287 8.35 -6.78 13.49
C TYR A 287 7.31 -7.28 14.50
N LYS A 288 7.57 -6.98 15.78
CA LYS A 288 6.70 -7.33 16.93
C LYS A 288 6.28 -8.82 16.98
N GLY A 289 7.06 -9.71 16.36
CA GLY A 289 6.79 -11.16 16.31
C GLY A 289 5.84 -11.59 15.20
N LEU A 290 5.35 -10.67 14.38
CA LEU A 290 4.56 -10.98 13.19
C LEU A 290 5.46 -11.47 12.05
N PRO A 291 4.95 -12.19 11.04
CA PRO A 291 5.75 -12.63 9.91
C PRO A 291 6.09 -11.48 8.92
N VAL A 292 6.40 -10.33 9.48
CA VAL A 292 6.71 -9.07 8.78
C VAL A 292 8.17 -8.71 9.00
N ARG A 293 8.89 -8.38 7.94
CA ARG A 293 10.26 -7.85 8.06
C ARG A 293 10.29 -6.67 9.02
N LYS A 294 11.24 -6.70 9.94
CA LYS A 294 11.34 -5.71 11.02
C LYS A 294 11.52 -4.28 10.49
N ASP A 295 12.40 -4.11 9.51
CA ASP A 295 12.67 -2.81 8.89
C ASP A 295 11.43 -2.22 8.20
N PHE A 296 10.57 -3.03 7.57
CA PHE A 296 9.30 -2.57 6.99
C PHE A 296 8.33 -2.09 8.06
N GLY A 297 8.12 -2.88 9.11
CA GLY A 297 7.24 -2.49 10.20
C GLY A 297 7.68 -1.20 10.88
N GLU A 298 9.00 -1.04 11.15
CA GLU A 298 9.57 0.17 11.75
C GLU A 298 9.40 1.41 10.86
N TYR A 299 9.55 1.28 9.54
CA TYR A 299 9.31 2.39 8.60
C TYR A 299 7.85 2.81 8.55
N LEU A 300 6.90 1.84 8.62
CA LEU A 300 5.47 2.15 8.64
C LEU A 300 5.03 2.74 9.99
N GLU A 301 5.51 2.22 11.11
CA GLU A 301 5.24 2.77 12.44
C GLU A 301 5.69 4.22 12.56
N ALA A 302 6.84 4.57 11.96
CA ALA A 302 7.38 5.93 11.98
C ALA A 302 6.51 6.95 11.21
N LEU A 303 5.59 6.52 10.34
CA LEU A 303 4.59 7.37 9.69
C LEU A 303 3.43 7.75 10.61
N ASN A 304 3.27 7.07 11.76
CA ASN A 304 2.17 7.25 12.70
C ASN A 304 0.79 7.14 12.02
N PRO A 305 0.51 6.03 11.30
CA PRO A 305 -0.70 5.89 10.51
C PRO A 305 -1.93 5.73 11.40
N THR A 306 -3.07 6.28 10.97
CA THR A 306 -4.35 6.13 11.65
C THR A 306 -5.21 4.99 11.07
N PHE A 307 -4.93 4.56 9.84
CA PHE A 307 -5.56 3.41 9.20
C PHE A 307 -4.61 2.72 8.22
N LEU A 308 -4.94 1.47 7.86
CA LEU A 308 -4.32 0.72 6.77
C LEU A 308 -5.40 0.19 5.82
N ARG A 309 -5.39 0.65 4.56
CA ARG A 309 -6.18 0.08 3.45
C ARG A 309 -5.43 -1.11 2.86
N PHE A 310 -6.06 -2.27 2.78
CA PHE A 310 -5.47 -3.53 2.27
C PHE A 310 -6.54 -4.45 1.65
N PRO A 311 -6.20 -5.50 0.90
CA PRO A 311 -4.87 -5.97 0.46
C PRO A 311 -4.39 -5.21 -0.77
N GLY A 312 -5.08 -4.17 -1.21
CA GLY A 312 -4.68 -3.31 -2.30
C GLY A 312 -5.81 -2.75 -3.14
N GLY A 313 -5.43 -2.28 -4.31
CA GLY A 313 -6.24 -1.76 -5.37
C GLY A 313 -6.61 -2.85 -6.39
N CYS A 314 -5.97 -2.83 -7.58
CA CYS A 314 -6.23 -3.80 -8.64
C CYS A 314 -6.02 -5.27 -8.23
N VAL A 315 -5.21 -5.54 -7.21
CA VAL A 315 -4.96 -6.91 -6.73
C VAL A 315 -6.25 -7.60 -6.28
N ILE A 316 -7.20 -6.84 -5.70
CA ILE A 316 -8.47 -7.43 -5.23
C ILE A 316 -9.36 -7.89 -6.40
N GLU A 317 -9.25 -7.23 -7.55
CA GLU A 317 -10.08 -7.46 -8.71
C GLU A 317 -9.56 -8.63 -9.56
N GLY A 318 -8.23 -8.79 -9.65
CA GLY A 318 -7.61 -9.79 -10.50
C GLY A 318 -7.76 -9.49 -12.00
N ARG A 319 -7.04 -10.24 -12.84
CA ARG A 319 -7.15 -10.20 -14.31
C ARG A 319 -8.16 -11.19 -14.85
N ASP A 320 -8.35 -12.28 -14.14
CA ASP A 320 -9.19 -13.43 -14.45
C ASP A 320 -9.57 -14.13 -13.13
N GLU A 321 -10.42 -15.15 -13.22
CA GLU A 321 -10.89 -15.90 -12.05
C GLU A 321 -9.76 -16.56 -11.21
N GLU A 322 -8.59 -16.82 -11.82
CA GLU A 322 -7.47 -17.46 -11.16
C GLU A 322 -6.60 -16.47 -10.36
N SER A 323 -6.73 -15.17 -10.65
CA SER A 323 -5.96 -14.09 -10.02
C SER A 323 -6.78 -13.13 -9.16
N ILE A 324 -8.10 -13.38 -8.98
CA ILE A 324 -8.94 -12.65 -8.03
C ILE A 324 -8.51 -13.00 -6.61
N TYR A 325 -8.26 -11.97 -5.80
CA TYR A 325 -7.91 -12.14 -4.40
C TYR A 325 -9.15 -12.51 -3.58
N SER A 326 -9.10 -13.65 -2.90
CA SER A 326 -10.14 -14.10 -1.96
C SER A 326 -9.58 -14.03 -0.53
N TRP A 327 -10.22 -13.27 0.35
CA TRP A 327 -9.78 -13.20 1.73
C TRP A 327 -9.86 -14.54 2.47
N LYS A 328 -10.83 -15.40 2.09
CA LYS A 328 -10.97 -16.74 2.66
C LYS A 328 -9.85 -17.69 2.27
N ASP A 329 -9.24 -17.47 1.09
CA ASP A 329 -8.06 -18.22 0.67
C ASP A 329 -6.77 -17.70 1.35
N SER A 330 -6.83 -16.52 1.97
CA SER A 330 -5.70 -15.89 2.66
C SER A 330 -5.67 -16.10 4.17
N ILE A 331 -6.56 -16.95 4.72
CA ILE A 331 -6.63 -17.27 6.14
C ILE A 331 -6.57 -18.79 6.36
N GLY A 332 -6.28 -19.20 7.61
CA GLY A 332 -6.21 -20.60 7.99
C GLY A 332 -4.95 -21.30 7.50
N ASP A 333 -4.80 -22.57 7.77
CA ASP A 333 -3.76 -23.50 7.27
C ASP A 333 -4.19 -24.95 7.58
N GLY A 334 -5.38 -25.32 7.13
CA GLY A 334 -5.93 -26.63 7.41
C GLY A 334 -6.33 -26.84 8.87
N LEU A 335 -6.66 -25.76 9.58
CA LEU A 335 -7.00 -25.77 11.00
C LEU A 335 -8.33 -26.51 11.25
N ALA A 336 -8.35 -27.30 12.34
CA ALA A 336 -9.60 -27.69 12.98
C ALA A 336 -10.05 -26.55 13.91
N PHE A 337 -11.36 -26.27 13.93
CA PHE A 337 -11.92 -25.29 14.86
C PHE A 337 -13.10 -25.85 15.62
N GLU A 338 -13.38 -25.28 16.78
CA GLU A 338 -14.51 -25.65 17.64
C GLU A 338 -15.59 -24.57 17.53
N MET A 339 -16.82 -24.99 17.24
CA MET A 339 -17.97 -24.10 17.20
C MET A 339 -19.09 -24.67 18.08
N ASN A 340 -19.58 -23.86 19.02
CA ASN A 340 -20.61 -24.27 20.01
C ASN A 340 -20.24 -25.53 20.83
N GLY A 341 -18.96 -25.78 21.05
CA GLY A 341 -18.48 -26.96 21.79
C GLY A 341 -18.42 -28.25 20.97
N GLU A 342 -18.58 -28.18 19.67
CA GLU A 342 -18.40 -29.29 18.72
C GLU A 342 -17.17 -29.03 17.84
N GLU A 343 -16.26 -30.00 17.78
CA GLU A 343 -15.06 -29.92 16.94
C GLU A 343 -15.48 -30.12 15.47
N THR A 344 -15.11 -29.13 14.63
CA THR A 344 -15.30 -29.18 13.18
C THR A 344 -13.94 -29.39 12.54
N VAL A 345 -13.70 -30.60 12.01
CA VAL A 345 -12.40 -30.97 11.44
C VAL A 345 -12.32 -30.60 9.96
N GLY A 346 -11.26 -29.89 9.57
CA GLY A 346 -10.78 -29.83 8.18
C GLY A 346 -11.52 -28.87 7.26
N ASP A 347 -12.20 -27.85 7.78
CA ASP A 347 -13.03 -26.98 6.94
C ASP A 347 -12.35 -25.62 6.56
N VAL A 348 -11.15 -25.37 7.08
CA VAL A 348 -10.32 -24.23 6.64
C VAL A 348 -9.15 -24.80 5.85
N ALA A 349 -9.16 -24.51 4.57
CA ALA A 349 -8.17 -25.06 3.64
C ALA A 349 -6.76 -24.48 3.89
N VAL A 350 -5.74 -25.23 3.49
CA VAL A 350 -4.38 -24.70 3.38
C VAL A 350 -4.38 -23.57 2.35
N ARG A 351 -3.71 -22.46 2.64
CA ARG A 351 -3.62 -21.30 1.74
C ARG A 351 -3.02 -21.71 0.40
N PRO A 352 -3.70 -21.45 -0.73
CA PRO A 352 -3.15 -21.76 -2.04
C PRO A 352 -2.03 -20.78 -2.39
N GLN A 353 -1.06 -21.22 -3.19
CA GLN A 353 -0.23 -20.27 -3.93
C GLN A 353 -0.92 -19.93 -5.25
N GLY A 354 -1.09 -18.65 -5.50
CA GLY A 354 -1.91 -18.15 -6.60
C GLY A 354 -1.16 -17.23 -7.55
N LYS A 355 -1.80 -16.95 -8.67
CA LYS A 355 -1.36 -15.93 -9.61
C LYS A 355 -1.71 -14.57 -9.06
N SER A 356 -0.79 -13.63 -9.15
CA SER A 356 -1.07 -12.21 -8.94
C SER A 356 -1.60 -11.56 -10.23
N ILE A 357 -2.38 -10.49 -10.07
CA ILE A 357 -2.72 -9.59 -11.19
C ILE A 357 -1.45 -9.01 -11.83
N TRP A 358 -0.43 -8.75 -11.02
CA TRP A 358 0.88 -8.24 -11.43
C TRP A 358 1.74 -9.41 -11.91
N GLN A 359 1.87 -9.57 -13.22
CA GLN A 359 2.53 -10.76 -13.79
C GLN A 359 4.07 -10.75 -13.68
N GLY A 360 4.66 -9.61 -13.37
CA GLY A 360 6.12 -9.47 -13.39
C GLY A 360 6.71 -9.72 -14.79
N SER A 361 7.92 -10.28 -14.82
CA SER A 361 8.61 -10.68 -16.06
C SER A 361 8.88 -12.18 -16.07
N LYS A 362 9.27 -12.74 -17.24
CA LYS A 362 9.65 -14.16 -17.32
C LYS A 362 10.84 -14.52 -16.43
N ALA A 363 11.72 -13.56 -16.15
CA ALA A 363 12.86 -13.76 -15.25
C ALA A 363 12.44 -13.67 -13.77
N HIS A 364 11.41 -12.89 -13.51
CA HIS A 364 10.88 -12.63 -12.18
C HIS A 364 9.35 -12.69 -12.23
N PRO A 365 8.76 -13.91 -12.29
CA PRO A 365 7.31 -14.09 -12.25
C PRO A 365 6.77 -13.69 -10.88
N TYR A 366 5.58 -13.09 -10.87
CA TYR A 366 4.93 -12.61 -9.66
C TYR A 366 3.80 -13.57 -9.28
N TYR A 367 3.88 -14.09 -8.06
CA TYR A 367 2.88 -14.98 -7.47
C TYR A 367 2.62 -14.53 -6.03
N THR A 368 1.42 -14.75 -5.54
CA THR A 368 1.09 -14.54 -4.12
C THR A 368 1.08 -15.88 -3.39
N THR A 369 1.70 -15.91 -2.21
CA THR A 369 1.70 -17.09 -1.33
C THR A 369 0.67 -16.99 -0.23
N TYR A 370 0.01 -15.82 -0.10
CA TYR A 370 -0.83 -15.49 1.05
C TYR A 370 -0.15 -15.67 2.42
N GLY A 371 1.19 -15.64 2.46
CA GLY A 371 1.96 -15.71 3.70
C GLY A 371 1.65 -14.54 4.65
N LEU A 372 1.35 -13.37 4.09
CA LEU A 372 0.57 -12.33 4.75
C LEU A 372 -0.81 -12.30 4.10
N GLY A 373 -1.84 -12.64 4.85
CA GLY A 373 -3.23 -12.62 4.44
C GLY A 373 -4.06 -11.70 5.33
N PHE A 374 -5.39 -11.81 5.22
CA PHE A 374 -6.28 -10.93 5.99
C PHE A 374 -6.05 -11.03 7.50
N TYR A 375 -5.81 -12.25 8.02
CA TYR A 375 -5.54 -12.42 9.45
C TYR A 375 -4.30 -11.63 9.89
N GLU A 376 -3.19 -11.77 9.18
CA GLU A 376 -1.95 -11.07 9.49
C GLU A 376 -2.05 -9.56 9.24
N TYR A 377 -2.85 -9.10 8.29
CA TYR A 377 -3.11 -7.67 8.10
C TYR A 377 -3.90 -7.06 9.25
N PHE A 378 -4.88 -7.77 9.81
CA PHE A 378 -5.59 -7.32 11.01
C PHE A 378 -4.66 -7.28 12.23
N GLU A 379 -3.86 -8.32 12.47
CA GLU A 379 -2.84 -8.31 13.54
C GLU A 379 -1.82 -7.19 13.35
N PHE A 380 -1.44 -6.91 12.09
CA PHE A 380 -0.51 -5.83 11.78
C PHE A 380 -1.12 -4.45 12.05
N CYS A 381 -2.40 -4.24 11.77
CA CYS A 381 -3.12 -3.02 12.14
C CYS A 381 -3.12 -2.81 13.66
N GLU A 382 -3.39 -3.85 14.45
CA GLU A 382 -3.29 -3.78 15.92
C GLU A 382 -1.86 -3.46 16.38
N ALA A 383 -0.86 -4.07 15.75
CA ALA A 383 0.55 -3.82 16.08
C ALA A 383 0.98 -2.38 15.75
N LEU A 384 0.45 -1.78 14.68
CA LEU A 384 0.66 -0.37 14.33
C LEU A 384 -0.18 0.58 15.19
N GLY A 385 -1.28 0.11 15.78
CA GLY A 385 -2.26 0.94 16.48
C GLY A 385 -3.15 1.73 15.53
N CYS A 386 -3.46 1.19 14.35
CA CYS A 386 -4.26 1.83 13.31
C CYS A 386 -5.51 1.00 12.95
N MET A 387 -6.52 1.66 12.39
CA MET A 387 -7.78 1.04 11.99
C MET A 387 -7.61 0.24 10.68
N PRO A 388 -8.09 -1.00 10.60
CA PRO A 388 -8.12 -1.75 9.34
C PRO A 388 -9.22 -1.24 8.40
N VAL A 389 -8.87 -1.10 7.11
CA VAL A 389 -9.80 -0.75 6.03
C VAL A 389 -9.66 -1.79 4.90
N PRO A 390 -10.26 -2.98 5.07
CA PRO A 390 -10.23 -4.00 4.04
C PRO A 390 -11.03 -3.61 2.80
N VAL A 391 -10.52 -3.98 1.61
CA VAL A 391 -11.21 -3.82 0.33
C VAL A 391 -11.58 -5.20 -0.21
N LEU A 392 -12.79 -5.36 -0.73
CA LEU A 392 -13.32 -6.61 -1.26
C LEU A 392 -13.75 -6.45 -2.72
N ASN A 393 -13.66 -7.55 -3.47
CA ASN A 393 -14.07 -7.59 -4.87
C ASN A 393 -15.59 -7.40 -5.02
N ALA A 394 -16.00 -6.53 -5.93
CA ALA A 394 -17.40 -6.25 -6.24
C ALA A 394 -18.04 -7.25 -7.24
N GLY A 395 -17.42 -8.40 -7.50
CA GLY A 395 -17.87 -9.38 -8.50
C GLY A 395 -17.48 -8.97 -9.93
N MET A 396 -16.31 -8.34 -10.08
CA MET A 396 -15.80 -7.85 -11.35
C MET A 396 -14.28 -8.03 -11.40
N THR A 397 -13.71 -8.29 -12.59
CA THR A 397 -12.26 -8.21 -12.79
C THR A 397 -11.83 -6.79 -13.08
N CYS A 398 -10.54 -6.50 -12.95
CA CYS A 398 -10.00 -5.17 -13.23
C CYS A 398 -10.16 -4.81 -14.71
N GLU A 399 -10.84 -3.70 -15.02
CA GLU A 399 -11.08 -3.24 -16.39
C GLU A 399 -9.82 -2.73 -17.09
N ILE A 400 -8.80 -2.33 -16.32
CA ILE A 400 -7.54 -1.80 -16.87
C ILE A 400 -6.55 -2.94 -17.19
N GLN A 401 -6.42 -3.91 -16.27
CA GLN A 401 -5.41 -4.96 -16.35
C GLN A 401 -5.92 -6.25 -16.99
N SER A 402 -7.24 -6.48 -16.98
CA SER A 402 -7.81 -7.70 -17.57
C SER A 402 -7.87 -7.64 -19.10
N PRO A 403 -7.34 -8.64 -19.79
CA PRO A 403 -7.54 -8.77 -21.24
C PRO A 403 -8.97 -9.20 -21.60
N PHE A 404 -9.72 -9.71 -20.62
CA PHE A 404 -11.08 -10.22 -20.78
C PHE A 404 -11.93 -9.76 -19.59
N TYR A 405 -12.20 -8.44 -19.54
CA TYR A 405 -13.00 -7.86 -18.49
C TYR A 405 -14.28 -8.66 -18.23
N GLN A 406 -14.45 -9.17 -17.03
CA GLN A 406 -15.58 -10.00 -16.61
C GLN A 406 -16.41 -9.23 -15.59
N VAL A 407 -17.72 -9.32 -15.76
CA VAL A 407 -18.73 -8.84 -14.81
C VAL A 407 -19.68 -9.97 -14.53
N TYR A 408 -19.73 -10.42 -13.29
CA TYR A 408 -20.69 -11.47 -12.90
C TYR A 408 -22.10 -10.89 -12.84
N SER A 409 -23.09 -11.65 -13.31
CA SER A 409 -24.47 -11.21 -13.19
C SER A 409 -24.91 -11.24 -11.71
N ILE A 410 -25.67 -10.22 -11.27
CA ILE A 410 -26.27 -10.17 -9.92
C ILE A 410 -27.16 -11.37 -9.59
N THR A 411 -27.57 -12.14 -10.60
CA THR A 411 -28.39 -13.36 -10.43
C THR A 411 -27.55 -14.62 -10.27
N ASP A 412 -26.26 -14.56 -10.59
CA ASP A 412 -25.35 -15.71 -10.55
C ASP A 412 -24.96 -16.06 -9.11
N GLU A 413 -24.84 -17.35 -8.83
CA GLU A 413 -24.41 -17.82 -7.52
C GLU A 413 -22.98 -17.33 -7.18
N ALA A 414 -22.11 -17.21 -8.19
CA ALA A 414 -20.78 -16.66 -7.98
C ALA A 414 -20.82 -15.21 -7.46
N PHE A 415 -21.69 -14.36 -8.02
CA PHE A 415 -21.87 -13.00 -7.50
C PHE A 415 -22.40 -12.97 -6.07
N LYS A 416 -23.40 -13.79 -5.78
CA LYS A 416 -23.97 -13.89 -4.41
C LYS A 416 -22.92 -14.33 -3.38
N GLN A 417 -21.92 -15.12 -3.84
CA GLN A 417 -20.83 -15.51 -2.97
C GLN A 417 -19.94 -14.31 -2.58
N TYR A 418 -19.66 -13.35 -3.48
CA TYR A 418 -18.94 -12.13 -3.12
C TYR A 418 -19.68 -11.34 -2.04
N VAL A 419 -21.01 -11.20 -2.17
CA VAL A 419 -21.83 -10.52 -1.15
C VAL A 419 -21.78 -11.28 0.19
N GLN A 420 -21.89 -12.62 0.15
CA GLN A 420 -21.77 -13.44 1.36
C GLN A 420 -20.38 -13.36 1.98
N ASP A 421 -19.33 -13.33 1.17
CA ASP A 421 -17.94 -13.21 1.65
C ASP A 421 -17.71 -11.88 2.40
N ALA A 422 -18.38 -10.80 2.00
CA ALA A 422 -18.33 -9.54 2.72
C ALA A 422 -19.02 -9.61 4.09
N LEU A 423 -20.18 -10.27 4.19
CA LEU A 423 -20.84 -10.52 5.47
C LEU A 423 -20.02 -11.46 6.37
N ASP A 424 -19.45 -12.51 5.79
CA ASP A 424 -18.59 -13.46 6.48
C ASP A 424 -17.31 -12.80 7.04
N LEU A 425 -16.79 -11.74 6.38
CA LEU A 425 -15.66 -10.99 6.90
C LEU A 425 -16.01 -10.22 8.18
N VAL A 426 -17.21 -9.65 8.25
CA VAL A 426 -17.70 -9.02 9.50
C VAL A 426 -17.78 -10.07 10.62
N GLU A 427 -18.32 -11.25 10.31
CA GLU A 427 -18.38 -12.35 11.26
C GLU A 427 -16.97 -12.81 11.69
N PHE A 428 -16.00 -12.89 10.76
CA PHE A 428 -14.61 -13.21 11.08
C PHE A 428 -14.00 -12.19 12.04
N CYS A 429 -14.18 -10.90 11.78
CA CYS A 429 -13.62 -9.86 12.62
C CYS A 429 -14.33 -9.72 13.97
N LYS A 430 -15.65 -9.70 13.99
CA LYS A 430 -16.45 -9.28 15.16
C LYS A 430 -17.21 -10.43 15.83
N GLY A 431 -17.39 -11.58 15.16
CA GLY A 431 -18.09 -12.73 15.69
C GLY A 431 -17.34 -13.43 16.83
N ASP A 432 -18.06 -14.20 17.62
CA ASP A 432 -17.54 -15.03 18.70
C ASP A 432 -17.47 -16.52 18.32
N GLY A 433 -17.12 -17.39 19.26
CA GLY A 433 -17.04 -18.84 19.04
C GLY A 433 -18.37 -19.53 18.73
N SER A 434 -19.50 -18.83 18.77
CA SER A 434 -20.79 -19.36 18.32
C SER A 434 -21.07 -19.14 16.82
N THR A 435 -20.27 -18.26 16.19
CA THR A 435 -20.33 -17.99 14.76
C THR A 435 -19.21 -18.76 14.04
N ARG A 436 -19.43 -19.12 12.75
CA ARG A 436 -18.46 -19.91 11.99
C ARG A 436 -17.11 -19.20 11.87
N TRP A 437 -17.13 -17.96 11.39
CA TRP A 437 -15.89 -17.26 11.07
C TRP A 437 -15.23 -16.66 12.31
N GLY A 438 -16.01 -16.30 13.34
CA GLY A 438 -15.46 -15.95 14.66
C GLY A 438 -14.72 -17.14 15.31
N ALA A 439 -15.28 -18.36 15.21
CA ALA A 439 -14.62 -19.57 15.67
C ALA A 439 -13.31 -19.86 14.90
N VAL A 440 -13.26 -19.60 13.59
CA VAL A 440 -12.04 -19.72 12.79
C VAL A 440 -10.97 -18.73 13.26
N ARG A 441 -11.32 -17.44 13.46
CA ARG A 441 -10.36 -16.45 14.00
C ARG A 441 -9.78 -16.91 15.34
N ILE A 442 -10.64 -17.38 16.25
CA ILE A 442 -10.21 -17.86 17.57
C ILE A 442 -9.26 -19.08 17.41
N ALA A 443 -9.55 -20.00 16.52
CA ALA A 443 -8.68 -21.15 16.26
C ALA A 443 -7.34 -20.76 15.64
N MET A 444 -7.28 -19.64 14.92
CA MET A 444 -6.03 -19.06 14.42
C MET A 444 -5.19 -18.37 15.51
N GLY A 445 -5.75 -18.19 16.71
CA GLY A 445 -5.02 -17.68 17.86
C GLY A 445 -5.50 -16.33 18.39
N HIS A 446 -6.44 -15.66 17.72
CA HIS A 446 -6.93 -14.34 18.12
C HIS A 446 -8.33 -14.43 18.75
N GLU A 447 -8.41 -14.50 20.07
CA GLU A 447 -9.67 -14.68 20.83
C GLU A 447 -10.55 -13.42 20.77
N ALA A 448 -9.94 -12.23 20.92
CA ALA A 448 -10.66 -10.96 20.89
C ALA A 448 -11.19 -10.64 19.47
N PRO A 449 -12.30 -9.90 19.34
CA PRO A 449 -12.69 -9.35 18.06
C PRO A 449 -11.65 -8.37 17.50
N PHE A 450 -11.44 -8.39 16.18
CA PHE A 450 -10.73 -7.32 15.49
C PHE A 450 -11.62 -6.09 15.36
N GLU A 451 -11.04 -4.91 15.33
CA GLU A 451 -11.75 -3.70 14.91
C GLU A 451 -12.12 -3.81 13.43
N LEU A 452 -13.36 -3.45 13.10
CA LEU A 452 -13.82 -3.33 11.72
C LEU A 452 -14.96 -2.31 11.66
N LYS A 453 -14.67 -1.17 11.06
CA LYS A 453 -15.66 -0.10 10.84
C LYS A 453 -15.99 0.06 9.36
N TYR A 454 -15.00 0.07 8.49
CA TYR A 454 -15.17 0.33 7.07
C TYR A 454 -14.82 -0.90 6.22
N ILE A 455 -15.55 -1.09 5.13
CA ILE A 455 -15.23 -2.06 4.08
C ILE A 455 -15.37 -1.38 2.72
N GLY A 456 -14.27 -1.36 1.95
CA GLY A 456 -14.29 -0.94 0.55
C GLY A 456 -14.88 -2.03 -0.33
N ILE A 457 -15.83 -1.68 -1.20
CA ILE A 457 -16.45 -2.60 -2.15
C ILE A 457 -16.03 -2.23 -3.57
N GLY A 458 -15.16 -3.05 -4.17
CA GLY A 458 -14.54 -2.77 -5.46
C GLY A 458 -13.37 -1.79 -5.37
N ASN A 459 -12.67 -1.63 -6.46
CA ASN A 459 -11.55 -0.71 -6.62
C ASN A 459 -11.64 -0.01 -7.97
N GLU A 460 -11.44 1.31 -8.01
CA GLU A 460 -11.37 2.12 -9.23
C GLU A 460 -12.53 1.94 -10.23
N GLN A 461 -13.67 1.45 -9.80
CA GLN A 461 -14.82 1.14 -10.64
C GLN A 461 -15.82 2.31 -10.68
N TRP A 462 -16.47 2.50 -11.83
CA TRP A 462 -17.38 3.62 -12.07
C TRP A 462 -18.61 3.26 -12.93
N GLN A 463 -18.65 2.03 -13.49
CA GLN A 463 -19.65 1.62 -14.47
C GLN A 463 -21.03 1.42 -13.81
N ASN A 464 -22.09 1.45 -14.65
CA ASN A 464 -23.44 1.18 -14.15
C ASN A 464 -23.58 -0.22 -13.57
N GLU A 465 -22.84 -1.19 -14.10
CA GLU A 465 -22.79 -2.58 -13.62
C GLU A 465 -22.21 -2.62 -12.21
N TYR A 466 -21.12 -1.88 -11.95
CA TYR A 466 -20.56 -1.75 -10.61
C TYR A 466 -21.58 -1.19 -9.62
N HIS A 467 -22.30 -0.12 -9.94
CA HIS A 467 -23.29 0.46 -9.06
C HIS A 467 -24.49 -0.48 -8.82
N GLN A 468 -24.82 -1.37 -9.78
CA GLN A 468 -25.82 -2.42 -9.57
C GLN A 468 -25.31 -3.48 -8.58
N HIS A 469 -24.04 -3.87 -8.67
CA HIS A 469 -23.37 -4.77 -7.74
C HIS A 469 -23.32 -4.16 -6.35
N TYR A 470 -22.76 -2.96 -6.23
CA TYR A 470 -22.61 -2.24 -4.97
C TYR A 470 -23.95 -2.16 -4.21
N ARG A 471 -25.04 -1.88 -4.91
CA ARG A 471 -26.38 -1.86 -4.31
C ARG A 471 -26.80 -3.20 -3.69
N GLN A 472 -26.30 -4.33 -4.18
CA GLN A 472 -26.61 -5.63 -3.56
C GLN A 472 -25.86 -5.80 -2.23
N PHE A 473 -24.63 -5.29 -2.13
CA PHE A 473 -23.90 -5.24 -0.86
C PHE A 473 -24.62 -4.33 0.14
N VAL A 474 -24.96 -3.08 -0.24
CA VAL A 474 -25.74 -2.17 0.61
C VAL A 474 -26.97 -2.86 1.17
N LYS A 475 -27.79 -3.45 0.29
CA LYS A 475 -29.01 -4.15 0.69
C LYS A 475 -28.75 -5.30 1.66
N ALA A 476 -27.72 -6.11 1.41
CA ALA A 476 -27.38 -7.24 2.26
C ALA A 476 -26.92 -6.80 3.64
N PHE A 477 -26.14 -5.71 3.72
CA PHE A 477 -25.66 -5.15 4.98
C PHE A 477 -26.80 -4.47 5.77
N GLU A 478 -27.71 -3.76 5.12
CA GLU A 478 -28.93 -3.20 5.77
C GLU A 478 -29.81 -4.32 6.34
N GLU A 479 -29.99 -5.41 5.61
CA GLU A 479 -30.74 -6.58 6.07
C GLU A 479 -30.02 -7.28 7.26
N ALA A 480 -28.70 -7.43 7.19
CA ALA A 480 -27.90 -8.02 8.25
C ALA A 480 -27.87 -7.15 9.51
N ALA A 481 -27.68 -5.84 9.37
CA ALA A 481 -27.71 -4.87 10.48
C ALA A 481 -29.10 -4.82 11.16
N SER A 482 -30.17 -4.99 10.39
CA SER A 482 -31.52 -5.11 10.94
C SER A 482 -31.76 -6.41 11.71
N ALA A 483 -31.11 -7.49 11.28
CA ALA A 483 -31.24 -8.82 11.92
C ALA A 483 -30.34 -8.96 13.15
N ASP A 484 -29.10 -8.48 13.06
CA ASP A 484 -28.11 -8.48 14.14
C ASP A 484 -27.36 -7.14 14.21
N PRO A 485 -27.96 -6.13 14.88
CA PRO A 485 -27.32 -4.81 14.98
C PRO A 485 -26.07 -4.79 15.84
N ALA A 486 -25.83 -5.80 16.68
CA ALA A 486 -24.62 -5.88 17.49
C ALA A 486 -23.40 -6.27 16.66
N LEU A 487 -23.60 -7.08 15.63
CA LEU A 487 -22.53 -7.57 14.75
C LEU A 487 -22.30 -6.63 13.55
N TYR A 488 -23.38 -6.14 12.91
CA TYR A 488 -23.33 -5.42 11.64
C TYR A 488 -23.68 -3.93 11.71
N GLY A 489 -24.24 -3.46 12.83
CA GLY A 489 -24.91 -2.14 12.89
C GLY A 489 -23.98 -0.93 12.84
N ASP A 490 -22.67 -1.11 13.03
CA ASP A 490 -21.65 -0.06 12.99
C ASP A 490 -20.65 -0.23 11.83
N VAL A 491 -20.92 -1.17 10.90
CA VAL A 491 -20.10 -1.37 9.71
C VAL A 491 -20.62 -0.47 8.58
N GLU A 492 -19.70 0.26 7.98
CA GLU A 492 -19.96 1.25 6.93
C GLU A 492 -19.27 0.82 5.63
N LEU A 493 -19.89 1.11 4.47
CA LEU A 493 -19.37 0.74 3.17
C LEU A 493 -18.76 1.95 2.44
N ILE A 494 -17.69 1.70 1.73
CA ILE A 494 -17.00 2.68 0.88
C ILE A 494 -17.33 2.35 -0.59
N VAL A 495 -17.79 3.38 -1.35
CA VAL A 495 -18.08 3.25 -2.77
C VAL A 495 -16.93 3.80 -3.61
N ALA A 496 -16.52 3.09 -4.66
CA ALA A 496 -15.50 3.56 -5.59
C ALA A 496 -16.03 4.68 -6.51
N ASN A 497 -15.13 5.62 -6.88
CA ASN A 497 -15.43 6.77 -7.73
C ASN A 497 -14.65 6.80 -9.05
N GLY A 498 -14.04 5.66 -9.45
CA GLY A 498 -13.24 5.56 -10.67
C GLY A 498 -11.77 5.97 -10.46
N THR A 499 -11.07 6.22 -11.57
CA THR A 499 -9.59 6.32 -11.64
C THR A 499 -9.06 7.73 -11.89
N ALA A 500 -9.93 8.74 -12.01
CA ALA A 500 -9.54 10.07 -12.47
C ALA A 500 -9.94 11.15 -11.45
N SER A 501 -9.15 12.21 -11.40
CA SER A 501 -9.40 13.36 -10.51
C SER A 501 -10.70 14.12 -10.82
N ASP A 502 -11.30 13.91 -11.99
CA ASP A 502 -12.57 14.47 -12.42
C ASP A 502 -13.72 13.45 -12.41
N SER A 503 -13.50 12.25 -11.91
CA SER A 503 -14.54 11.25 -11.67
C SER A 503 -15.58 11.74 -10.68
N THR A 504 -16.86 11.50 -10.99
CA THR A 504 -18.00 11.94 -10.18
C THR A 504 -19.07 10.86 -10.01
N GLU A 505 -18.82 9.66 -10.50
CA GLU A 505 -19.80 8.60 -10.64
C GLU A 505 -20.28 8.07 -9.29
N GLY A 506 -19.37 7.88 -8.32
CA GLY A 506 -19.71 7.50 -6.95
C GLY A 506 -20.59 8.55 -6.27
N TRP A 507 -20.22 9.82 -6.38
CA TRP A 507 -21.01 10.95 -5.86
C TRP A 507 -22.39 11.04 -6.51
N ALA A 508 -22.46 10.86 -7.85
CA ALA A 508 -23.72 10.86 -8.58
C ALA A 508 -24.61 9.66 -8.21
N TYR A 509 -23.98 8.50 -7.92
CA TYR A 509 -24.70 7.33 -7.41
C TYR A 509 -25.36 7.62 -6.06
N LEU A 510 -24.61 8.15 -5.10
CA LEU A 510 -25.14 8.47 -3.75
C LEU A 510 -26.23 9.53 -3.79
N ALA A 511 -26.07 10.56 -4.63
CA ALA A 511 -27.10 11.60 -4.79
C ALA A 511 -28.45 11.03 -5.29
N GLN A 512 -28.43 9.89 -6.01
CA GLN A 512 -29.62 9.22 -6.52
C GLN A 512 -30.10 8.06 -5.63
N ASN A 513 -29.25 7.52 -4.79
CA ASN A 513 -29.51 6.35 -3.96
C ASN A 513 -29.02 6.59 -2.52
N PRO A 514 -29.66 7.53 -1.81
CA PRO A 514 -29.25 7.82 -0.43
C PRO A 514 -29.51 6.58 0.45
N ASP A 515 -28.48 6.14 1.13
CA ASP A 515 -28.51 5.11 2.17
C ASP A 515 -27.76 5.63 3.40
N GLN A 516 -27.74 4.88 4.49
CA GLN A 516 -27.08 5.29 5.73
C GLN A 516 -25.79 4.54 6.01
N ILE A 517 -25.46 3.53 5.22
CA ILE A 517 -24.27 2.70 5.42
C ILE A 517 -23.14 3.05 4.47
N THR A 518 -23.41 3.83 3.40
CA THR A 518 -22.36 4.37 2.54
C THR A 518 -21.99 5.76 3.05
N THR A 519 -20.85 5.86 3.69
CA THR A 519 -20.40 7.11 4.34
C THR A 519 -19.12 7.67 3.72
N LEU A 520 -18.46 6.92 2.84
CA LEU A 520 -17.22 7.33 2.18
C LEU A 520 -17.27 7.06 0.68
N VAL A 521 -16.68 7.99 -0.08
CA VAL A 521 -16.46 7.89 -1.52
C VAL A 521 -14.98 7.85 -1.78
N ASP A 522 -14.51 6.76 -2.41
CA ASP A 522 -13.09 6.48 -2.66
C ASP A 522 -12.61 7.17 -3.93
N GLU A 523 -11.84 8.25 -3.78
CA GLU A 523 -11.24 9.03 -4.86
C GLU A 523 -9.79 8.62 -5.10
N HIS A 524 -9.41 8.46 -6.37
CA HIS A 524 -8.04 8.11 -6.78
C HIS A 524 -7.51 9.07 -7.80
N TYR A 525 -6.28 9.57 -7.63
CA TYR A 525 -5.60 10.34 -8.67
C TYR A 525 -4.09 10.43 -8.52
N TYR A 526 -3.44 10.15 -9.63
CA TYR A 526 -2.01 10.30 -9.83
C TYR A 526 -1.80 11.45 -10.80
N GLN A 527 -1.27 12.60 -10.34
CA GLN A 527 -1.19 13.82 -11.10
C GLN A 527 0.23 14.43 -11.11
N THR A 528 0.44 15.47 -11.92
CA THR A 528 1.72 16.18 -11.91
C THR A 528 1.85 17.06 -10.66
N PRO A 529 3.09 17.42 -10.25
CA PRO A 529 3.28 18.37 -9.14
C PRO A 529 2.52 19.68 -9.33
N GLU A 530 2.48 20.20 -10.56
CA GLU A 530 1.78 21.46 -10.87
C GLU A 530 0.26 21.33 -10.67
N TRP A 531 -0.31 20.14 -10.93
CA TRP A 531 -1.71 19.91 -10.68
C TRP A 531 -2.02 19.96 -9.16
N PHE A 532 -1.21 19.34 -8.32
CA PHE A 532 -1.38 19.37 -6.87
C PHE A 532 -1.29 20.81 -6.34
N LEU A 533 -0.32 21.60 -6.80
CA LEU A 533 -0.19 23.02 -6.42
C LEU A 533 -1.39 23.86 -6.86
N ALA A 534 -2.02 23.54 -7.98
CA ALA A 534 -3.15 24.27 -8.52
C ALA A 534 -4.51 23.82 -7.93
N ASN A 535 -4.55 22.76 -7.10
CA ASN A 535 -5.78 22.17 -6.56
C ASN A 535 -5.76 22.02 -5.03
N THR A 536 -4.99 22.84 -4.34
CA THR A 536 -4.94 22.80 -2.85
C THR A 536 -6.26 23.20 -2.19
N ASP A 537 -7.14 23.89 -2.91
CA ASP A 537 -8.49 24.30 -2.54
C ASP A 537 -9.60 23.37 -3.06
N ARG A 538 -9.23 22.19 -3.58
CA ARG A 538 -10.16 21.26 -4.24
C ARG A 538 -11.42 20.99 -3.42
N TYR A 539 -11.26 20.77 -2.13
CA TYR A 539 -12.36 20.37 -1.25
C TYR A 539 -13.16 21.53 -0.64
N ASP A 540 -12.74 22.79 -0.86
CA ASP A 540 -13.46 23.97 -0.37
C ASP A 540 -14.90 24.05 -0.89
N SER A 541 -15.13 23.55 -2.12
CA SER A 541 -16.41 23.59 -2.82
C SER A 541 -17.26 22.33 -2.69
N TYR A 542 -16.82 21.30 -1.96
CA TYR A 542 -17.56 20.05 -1.79
C TYR A 542 -18.84 20.29 -0.99
N ASN A 543 -19.87 19.52 -1.33
CA ASN A 543 -21.18 19.66 -0.70
C ASN A 543 -21.21 19.07 0.72
N ARG A 544 -21.17 19.92 1.71
CA ARG A 544 -21.19 19.57 3.14
C ARG A 544 -22.55 19.12 3.66
N ASP A 545 -23.62 19.25 2.87
CA ASP A 545 -24.94 18.72 3.22
C ASP A 545 -25.06 17.20 2.97
N LEU A 546 -24.09 16.59 2.28
CA LEU A 546 -24.04 15.15 2.09
C LEU A 546 -23.45 14.48 3.34
N GLN A 547 -24.04 13.34 3.71
CA GLN A 547 -23.50 12.52 4.81
C GLN A 547 -22.15 11.90 4.45
N ALA A 548 -21.97 11.52 3.17
CA ALA A 548 -20.74 10.90 2.72
C ALA A 548 -19.58 11.91 2.63
N LYS A 549 -18.42 11.46 3.04
CA LYS A 549 -17.17 12.19 3.02
C LYS A 549 -16.18 11.57 2.01
N VAL A 550 -15.07 12.24 1.80
CA VAL A 550 -14.00 11.79 0.91
C VAL A 550 -13.11 10.79 1.64
N PHE A 551 -12.90 9.65 1.01
CA PHE A 551 -11.73 8.81 1.21
C PHE A 551 -10.81 9.00 0.01
N LEU A 552 -9.69 9.69 0.19
CA LEU A 552 -8.65 9.80 -0.82
C LEU A 552 -7.78 8.54 -0.73
N GLY A 553 -8.28 7.44 -1.31
CA GLY A 553 -7.75 6.09 -1.11
C GLY A 553 -6.47 5.80 -1.87
N GLU A 554 -6.16 6.58 -2.92
CA GLU A 554 -4.87 6.54 -3.63
C GLU A 554 -4.52 7.91 -4.20
N TYR A 555 -3.37 8.45 -3.81
CA TYR A 555 -2.85 9.65 -4.47
C TYR A 555 -1.33 9.69 -4.46
N ALA A 556 -0.74 10.28 -5.51
CA ALA A 556 0.66 10.69 -5.54
C ALA A 556 0.93 11.71 -6.64
N ALA A 557 1.89 12.59 -6.42
CA ALA A 557 2.56 13.33 -7.49
C ALA A 557 3.49 12.38 -8.27
N LYS A 558 3.47 12.45 -9.62
CA LYS A 558 4.15 11.49 -10.51
C LYS A 558 5.68 11.61 -10.50
N ALA A 559 6.29 11.76 -9.33
CA ALA A 559 7.74 11.74 -9.12
C ALA A 559 8.09 11.58 -7.63
N ASN A 560 9.30 11.05 -7.34
CA ASN A 560 9.85 10.98 -5.99
C ASN A 560 10.97 12.02 -5.78
N THR A 561 10.74 13.25 -6.23
CA THR A 561 11.66 14.38 -6.13
C THR A 561 11.15 15.41 -5.12
N LEU A 562 12.03 16.29 -4.66
CA LEU A 562 11.68 17.31 -3.66
C LEU A 562 10.51 18.20 -4.10
N ASP A 563 10.49 18.66 -5.34
CA ASP A 563 9.38 19.50 -5.85
C ASP A 563 8.05 18.73 -5.92
N ALA A 564 8.07 17.43 -6.23
CA ALA A 564 6.88 16.61 -6.19
C ALA A 564 6.38 16.40 -4.75
N ALA A 565 7.29 16.11 -3.82
CA ALA A 565 6.97 15.96 -2.41
C ALA A 565 6.42 17.26 -1.79
N LEU A 566 6.98 18.41 -2.17
CA LEU A 566 6.48 19.73 -1.71
C LEU A 566 5.11 20.06 -2.33
N ALA A 567 4.82 19.61 -3.54
CA ALA A 567 3.50 19.77 -4.14
C ALA A 567 2.44 18.94 -3.38
N GLU A 568 2.79 17.73 -2.96
CA GLU A 568 1.95 16.94 -2.05
C GLU A 568 1.80 17.61 -0.69
N ALA A 569 2.90 18.13 -0.11
CA ALA A 569 2.84 18.86 1.16
C ALA A 569 1.90 20.08 1.07
N ALA A 570 1.95 20.84 -0.01
CA ALA A 570 1.04 21.95 -0.27
C ALA A 570 -0.42 21.48 -0.36
N TYR A 571 -0.66 20.38 -1.06
CA TYR A 571 -1.99 19.78 -1.17
C TYR A 571 -2.53 19.28 0.17
N MET A 572 -1.67 18.69 1.01
CA MET A 572 -2.03 18.22 2.35
C MET A 572 -2.44 19.36 3.29
N THR A 573 -1.98 20.61 3.07
CA THR A 573 -2.52 21.77 3.82
C THR A 573 -4.01 21.96 3.54
N GLY A 574 -4.44 21.70 2.31
CA GLY A 574 -5.86 21.73 1.91
C GLY A 574 -6.68 20.58 2.52
N LEU A 575 -6.08 19.38 2.68
CA LEU A 575 -6.73 18.27 3.37
C LEU A 575 -7.04 18.62 4.82
N GLU A 576 -6.09 19.22 5.55
CA GLU A 576 -6.29 19.65 6.94
C GLU A 576 -7.31 20.77 7.07
N LYS A 577 -7.34 21.73 6.13
CA LYS A 577 -8.33 22.81 6.11
C LYS A 577 -9.77 22.31 5.83
N ASN A 578 -9.88 21.16 5.17
CA ASN A 578 -11.13 20.51 4.80
C ASN A 578 -11.34 19.17 5.52
N GLY A 579 -10.86 19.04 6.75
CA GLY A 579 -11.00 17.81 7.55
C GLY A 579 -12.44 17.43 7.89
N ASP A 580 -13.39 18.36 7.74
CA ASP A 580 -14.82 18.11 7.83
C ASP A 580 -15.37 17.36 6.60
N VAL A 581 -14.70 17.44 5.45
CA VAL A 581 -15.07 16.79 4.19
C VAL A 581 -14.18 15.58 3.91
N VAL A 582 -12.87 15.67 4.21
CA VAL A 582 -11.91 14.58 3.97
C VAL A 582 -11.77 13.75 5.23
N GLU A 583 -12.30 12.53 5.21
CA GLU A 583 -12.21 11.61 6.35
C GLU A 583 -10.85 10.89 6.40
N MET A 584 -10.37 10.42 5.24
CA MET A 584 -9.15 9.61 5.14
C MET A 584 -8.37 9.96 3.87
N ALA A 585 -7.04 9.88 3.94
CA ALA A 585 -6.15 10.03 2.80
C ALA A 585 -4.90 9.14 2.95
N CYS A 586 -4.48 8.45 1.89
CA CYS A 586 -3.26 7.64 1.88
C CYS A 586 -2.50 7.73 0.56
N TYR A 587 -1.18 7.83 0.67
CA TYR A 587 -0.26 7.79 -0.46
C TYR A 587 -0.22 6.39 -1.08
N ALA A 588 -0.11 6.30 -2.40
CA ALA A 588 -0.03 5.04 -3.12
C ALA A 588 0.94 5.12 -4.32
N PRO A 589 1.62 3.99 -4.69
CA PRO A 589 1.85 2.78 -3.89
C PRO A 589 2.85 2.95 -2.75
N LEU A 590 2.82 2.01 -1.80
CA LEU A 590 3.61 2.10 -0.57
C LEU A 590 5.06 1.65 -0.76
N PHE A 591 5.30 0.51 -1.42
CA PHE A 591 6.61 -0.12 -1.53
C PHE A 591 7.03 -0.42 -2.96
N SER A 592 8.34 -0.34 -3.19
CA SER A 592 8.95 -0.79 -4.43
C SER A 592 10.32 -1.43 -4.21
N HIS A 593 10.50 -2.63 -4.78
CA HIS A 593 11.82 -3.24 -4.85
C HIS A 593 12.72 -2.48 -5.84
N GLU A 594 13.99 -2.18 -5.47
CA GLU A 594 14.92 -1.35 -6.26
C GLU A 594 15.12 -1.80 -7.73
N LYS A 595 14.92 -3.10 -8.01
CA LYS A 595 15.15 -3.70 -9.33
C LYS A 595 13.89 -4.22 -10.02
N LEU A 596 12.78 -4.35 -9.33
CA LEU A 596 11.56 -4.98 -9.81
C LEU A 596 10.36 -4.03 -9.75
N ASN A 597 10.60 -2.80 -10.13
CA ASN A 597 9.59 -1.77 -10.16
C ASN A 597 8.68 -1.94 -11.40
N GLN A 598 7.37 -2.00 -11.19
CA GLN A 598 6.34 -2.05 -12.23
C GLN A 598 5.53 -0.74 -12.31
N TRP A 599 5.58 0.06 -11.24
CA TRP A 599 4.86 1.32 -11.11
C TRP A 599 5.74 2.35 -10.38
N VAL A 600 5.64 3.61 -10.76
CA VAL A 600 6.30 4.78 -10.17
C VAL A 600 5.28 5.91 -10.14
N PRO A 601 5.19 6.72 -9.07
CA PRO A 601 6.07 6.83 -7.90
C PRO A 601 5.75 5.81 -6.81
N ASP A 602 6.68 5.63 -5.85
CA ASP A 602 6.50 4.77 -4.67
C ASP A 602 7.00 5.50 -3.40
N LEU A 603 6.43 5.20 -2.25
CA LEU A 603 6.77 5.92 -1.01
C LEU A 603 8.09 5.44 -0.41
N ILE A 604 8.29 4.12 -0.36
CA ILE A 604 9.42 3.45 0.30
C ILE A 604 10.08 2.48 -0.69
N PHE A 605 11.39 2.55 -0.79
CA PHE A 605 12.19 1.66 -1.64
C PHE A 605 13.00 0.69 -0.81
N TYR A 606 13.08 -0.56 -1.26
CA TYR A 606 13.77 -1.60 -0.52
C TYR A 606 14.56 -2.56 -1.42
N SER A 607 15.43 -3.30 -0.79
CA SER A 607 16.17 -4.44 -1.33
C SER A 607 16.15 -5.58 -0.31
N ASN A 608 16.86 -6.69 -0.62
CA ASN A 608 16.88 -7.82 0.30
C ASN A 608 17.62 -7.55 1.63
N ASP A 609 18.30 -6.41 1.78
CA ASP A 609 19.05 -6.07 2.99
C ASP A 609 19.01 -4.60 3.41
N SER A 610 18.21 -3.78 2.74
CA SER A 610 18.18 -2.35 2.97
C SER A 610 16.83 -1.75 2.59
N ILE A 611 16.45 -0.64 3.24
CA ILE A 611 15.22 0.10 3.00
C ILE A 611 15.48 1.60 3.13
N PHE A 612 14.80 2.43 2.34
CA PHE A 612 14.83 3.89 2.53
C PHE A 612 13.51 4.53 2.14
N GLY A 613 13.19 5.67 2.78
CA GLY A 613 12.06 6.53 2.43
C GLY A 613 12.41 7.50 1.29
N SER A 614 11.51 7.66 0.33
CA SER A 614 11.59 8.75 -0.65
C SER A 614 11.47 10.13 0.02
N VAL A 615 11.61 11.21 -0.72
CA VAL A 615 11.34 12.56 -0.16
C VAL A 615 9.86 12.68 0.23
N ASN A 616 8.96 12.07 -0.55
CA ASN A 616 7.52 12.00 -0.28
C ASN A 616 7.22 11.27 1.05
N TYR A 617 7.99 10.23 1.40
CA TYR A 617 7.87 9.54 2.69
C TYR A 617 8.03 10.50 3.87
N TYR A 618 9.02 11.38 3.82
CA TYR A 618 9.25 12.34 4.89
C TYR A 618 8.16 13.41 4.97
N VAL A 619 7.54 13.78 3.86
CA VAL A 619 6.35 14.64 3.87
C VAL A 619 5.19 13.95 4.60
N GLN A 620 4.87 12.69 4.23
CA GLN A 620 3.83 11.91 4.92
C GLN A 620 4.14 11.75 6.41
N GLN A 621 5.40 11.47 6.76
CA GLN A 621 5.85 11.35 8.15
C GLN A 621 5.67 12.64 8.94
N MET A 622 6.03 13.78 8.36
CA MET A 622 5.88 15.08 9.01
C MET A 622 4.42 15.45 9.26
N TYR A 623 3.51 15.10 8.34
CA TYR A 623 2.08 15.32 8.53
C TYR A 623 1.47 14.33 9.53
N GLY A 624 1.72 13.04 9.41
CA GLY A 624 1.19 12.00 10.31
C GLY A 624 1.58 12.23 11.77
N ASN A 625 2.85 12.64 12.01
CA ASN A 625 3.32 12.94 13.37
C ASN A 625 2.91 14.33 13.90
N ASN A 626 2.30 15.15 13.06
CA ASN A 626 1.84 16.51 13.39
C ASN A 626 0.39 16.77 12.94
N ALA A 627 -0.43 15.72 12.96
CA ALA A 627 -1.89 15.85 12.78
C ALA A 627 -2.53 16.55 14.00
N GLY A 628 -3.68 17.15 13.82
CA GLY A 628 -4.45 17.82 14.87
C GLY A 628 -5.91 17.44 14.84
N GLN A 629 -6.66 17.84 15.88
CA GLN A 629 -8.10 17.61 15.98
C GLN A 629 -8.94 18.73 15.36
N TYR A 630 -8.38 19.94 15.28
CA TYR A 630 -9.07 21.09 14.72
C TYR A 630 -8.17 21.86 13.76
N SER A 631 -8.72 22.23 12.60
CA SER A 631 -8.12 23.20 11.70
C SER A 631 -8.34 24.60 12.26
N LEU A 632 -7.26 25.35 12.42
CA LEU A 632 -7.30 26.71 12.94
C LEU A 632 -7.56 27.71 11.80
N GLU A 633 -8.26 28.81 12.11
CA GLU A 633 -8.44 29.90 11.15
C GLU A 633 -7.10 30.55 10.81
N THR A 634 -6.79 30.59 9.53
CA THR A 634 -5.52 31.15 9.03
C THR A 634 -5.76 32.19 7.94
N THR A 635 -4.83 33.13 7.80
CA THR A 635 -4.80 34.09 6.69
C THR A 635 -3.37 34.31 6.24
N LEU A 636 -3.10 34.08 4.97
CA LEU A 636 -1.82 34.35 4.33
C LEU A 636 -1.96 35.53 3.35
N THR A 637 -1.16 36.57 3.55
CA THR A 637 -1.18 37.78 2.69
C THR A 637 0.23 38.15 2.26
N GLY A 638 0.37 38.85 1.13
CA GLY A 638 1.66 39.36 0.64
C GLY A 638 2.56 38.31 0.00
N ALA A 639 2.19 37.01 0.03
CA ALA A 639 2.93 36.00 -0.70
C ALA A 639 2.68 36.11 -2.20
N PRO A 640 3.69 35.88 -3.07
CA PRO A 640 3.46 35.73 -4.48
C PRO A 640 2.54 34.51 -4.72
N GLU A 641 1.73 34.59 -5.77
CA GLU A 641 0.78 33.52 -6.12
C GLU A 641 1.50 32.17 -6.28
N GLN A 642 0.94 31.14 -5.68
CA GLN A 642 1.45 29.75 -5.73
C GLN A 642 2.91 29.56 -5.27
N THR A 643 3.37 30.31 -4.30
CA THR A 643 4.74 30.18 -3.75
C THR A 643 4.79 29.69 -2.32
N ILE A 644 3.83 30.08 -1.50
CA ILE A 644 3.70 29.66 -0.10
C ILE A 644 2.31 29.08 0.10
N TYR A 645 2.27 27.93 0.76
CA TYR A 645 1.03 27.28 1.22
C TYR A 645 1.14 27.05 2.73
N GLU A 646 0.01 27.03 3.42
CA GLU A 646 0.02 26.96 4.86
C GLU A 646 -1.20 26.22 5.40
N SER A 647 -1.06 25.65 6.58
CA SER A 647 -2.14 25.22 7.47
C SER A 647 -1.72 25.38 8.92
N ALA A 648 -2.69 25.44 9.80
CA ALA A 648 -2.45 25.39 11.24
C ALA A 648 -3.49 24.48 11.89
N VAL A 649 -3.06 23.69 12.87
CA VAL A 649 -3.95 22.76 13.57
C VAL A 649 -3.75 22.88 15.09
N ASP A 650 -4.80 22.61 15.85
CA ASP A 650 -4.72 22.36 17.29
C ASP A 650 -4.64 20.86 17.54
N ALA A 651 -3.66 20.44 18.33
CA ALA A 651 -3.39 19.06 18.71
C ALA A 651 -3.30 18.94 20.24
N ASP A 652 -4.42 18.64 20.89
CA ASP A 652 -4.53 18.54 22.35
C ASP A 652 -4.03 19.81 23.09
N GLY A 653 -4.25 20.97 22.48
CA GLY A 653 -3.84 22.28 23.00
C GLY A 653 -2.51 22.78 22.42
N ASP A 654 -1.66 21.95 21.86
CA ASP A 654 -0.52 22.38 21.05
C ASP A 654 -1.02 23.07 19.77
N VAL A 655 -0.30 24.10 19.32
CA VAL A 655 -0.55 24.72 18.00
C VAL A 655 0.57 24.33 17.05
N ILE A 656 0.19 23.72 15.93
CA ILE A 656 1.13 23.24 14.92
C ILE A 656 0.92 24.04 13.64
N LEU A 657 1.95 24.79 13.25
CA LEU A 657 1.97 25.57 12.02
C LEU A 657 2.72 24.81 10.95
N LYS A 658 2.16 24.74 9.75
CA LYS A 658 2.82 24.17 8.57
C LYS A 658 2.99 25.25 7.51
N LEU A 659 4.20 25.34 6.94
CA LEU A 659 4.55 26.27 5.88
C LEU A 659 5.28 25.52 4.77
N VAL A 660 4.77 25.59 3.56
CA VAL A 660 5.37 24.98 2.36
C VAL A 660 5.84 26.09 1.44
N ASN A 661 7.14 26.26 1.30
CA ASN A 661 7.75 27.19 0.34
C ASN A 661 8.22 26.44 -0.89
N VAL A 662 7.46 26.52 -2.00
CA VAL A 662 7.82 25.87 -3.27
C VAL A 662 8.68 26.76 -4.17
N SER A 663 9.02 27.97 -3.73
CA SER A 663 9.90 28.85 -4.47
C SER A 663 11.38 28.52 -4.25
N GLN A 664 12.24 28.91 -5.19
CA GLN A 664 13.69 28.72 -5.11
C GLN A 664 14.40 29.79 -4.30
N GLU A 665 13.66 30.56 -3.52
CA GLU A 665 14.18 31.67 -2.69
C GLU A 665 13.69 31.49 -1.25
N GLU A 666 14.56 31.85 -0.27
CA GLU A 666 14.16 31.99 1.13
C GLU A 666 13.10 33.09 1.23
N GLN A 667 12.00 32.80 1.92
CA GLN A 667 10.92 33.76 2.14
C GLN A 667 10.88 34.23 3.60
N ASN A 668 10.83 35.54 3.82
CA ASN A 668 10.62 36.08 5.15
C ASN A 668 9.11 36.14 5.43
N VAL A 669 8.66 35.38 6.40
CA VAL A 669 7.25 35.26 6.81
C VAL A 669 7.10 35.87 8.20
N HIS A 670 6.27 36.90 8.31
CA HIS A 670 5.88 37.47 9.59
C HIS A 670 4.70 36.68 10.14
N VAL A 671 4.93 35.87 11.17
CA VAL A 671 3.91 35.06 11.83
C VAL A 671 3.25 35.87 12.93
N MET A 672 1.91 35.93 12.90
CA MET A 672 1.09 36.63 13.90
C MET A 672 0.13 35.64 14.55
N LEU A 673 0.28 35.40 15.85
CA LEU A 673 -0.61 34.57 16.64
C LEU A 673 -1.63 35.45 17.37
N THR A 674 -2.90 35.08 17.26
CA THR A 674 -4.03 35.73 17.94
C THR A 674 -4.83 34.68 18.71
N GLY A 675 -5.75 35.11 19.55
CA GLY A 675 -6.61 34.22 20.34
C GLY A 675 -6.03 33.92 21.71
N ARG A 676 -5.31 32.82 21.89
CA ARG A 676 -4.69 32.44 23.17
C ARG A 676 -3.47 33.31 23.48
N GLU A 677 -3.26 33.66 24.76
CA GLU A 677 -2.07 34.39 25.19
C GLU A 677 -0.81 33.52 25.07
N MET A 678 0.33 34.12 24.72
CA MET A 678 1.61 33.39 24.62
C MET A 678 2.07 32.78 25.95
N THR A 679 1.54 33.24 27.06
CA THR A 679 1.75 32.62 28.39
C THR A 679 1.17 31.20 28.51
N CYS A 680 0.32 30.80 27.58
CA CYS A 680 -0.22 29.42 27.49
C CYS A 680 0.76 28.45 26.80
N PHE A 681 1.85 28.94 26.20
CA PHE A 681 2.81 28.13 25.45
C PHE A 681 4.22 28.23 26.00
N LEU A 682 5.04 27.23 25.69
CA LEU A 682 6.50 27.34 25.88
C LEU A 682 7.06 28.49 25.02
N PRO A 683 8.07 29.23 25.52
CA PRO A 683 8.65 30.39 24.79
C PRO A 683 9.51 29.94 23.60
N GLU A 684 9.73 28.65 23.43
CA GLU A 684 10.53 28.04 22.37
C GLU A 684 9.74 26.89 21.75
N ALA A 685 9.51 26.96 20.43
CA ALA A 685 8.82 25.94 19.64
C ALA A 685 9.81 24.92 19.07
N ASP A 686 9.33 23.68 18.87
CA ASP A 686 10.01 22.70 18.05
C ASP A 686 9.82 23.04 16.58
N VAL A 687 10.89 22.90 15.78
CA VAL A 687 10.85 23.14 14.34
C VAL A 687 11.45 21.96 13.62
N THR A 688 10.71 21.42 12.65
CA THR A 688 11.20 20.39 11.72
C THR A 688 11.16 20.94 10.31
N VAL A 689 12.29 20.87 9.59
CA VAL A 689 12.42 21.39 8.23
C VAL A 689 12.89 20.29 7.28
N LEU A 690 12.13 20.07 6.21
CA LEU A 690 12.52 19.28 5.05
C LEU A 690 12.83 20.26 3.91
N ALA A 691 14.08 20.33 3.45
CA ALA A 691 14.50 21.29 2.44
C ALA A 691 15.68 20.77 1.60
N GLY A 692 15.87 21.38 0.42
CA GLY A 692 17.01 21.09 -0.45
C GLY A 692 17.26 22.19 -1.46
N ASP A 693 18.52 22.36 -1.89
CA ASP A 693 18.90 23.37 -2.88
C ASP A 693 18.41 23.02 -4.30
N ASP A 694 18.35 21.74 -4.62
CA ASP A 694 17.88 21.25 -5.92
C ASP A 694 16.44 20.73 -5.79
N PRO A 695 15.44 21.38 -6.44
CA PRO A 695 14.06 20.91 -6.42
C PRO A 695 13.87 19.50 -7.03
N LYS A 696 14.85 19.02 -7.82
CA LYS A 696 14.84 17.66 -8.38
C LYS A 696 15.67 16.66 -7.56
N ALA A 697 16.15 17.05 -6.37
CA ALA A 697 16.80 16.12 -5.47
C ALA A 697 15.86 14.95 -5.10
N ALA A 698 16.41 13.76 -5.04
CA ALA A 698 15.72 12.53 -4.67
C ALA A 698 16.61 11.69 -3.76
N ASN A 699 15.99 10.95 -2.85
CA ASN A 699 16.69 10.00 -2.00
C ASN A 699 16.98 8.68 -2.74
N SER A 700 18.03 8.00 -2.33
CA SER A 700 18.43 6.70 -2.88
C SER A 700 19.20 5.88 -1.85
N PHE A 701 19.43 4.59 -2.12
CA PHE A 701 20.29 3.71 -1.28
C PHE A 701 21.73 4.24 -1.06
N LYS A 702 22.18 5.16 -1.90
CA LYS A 702 23.55 5.71 -1.83
C LYS A 702 23.59 7.08 -1.19
N ASP A 703 22.51 7.81 -1.29
CA ASP A 703 22.46 9.20 -0.86
C ASP A 703 21.05 9.56 -0.36
N MET A 704 20.97 9.89 0.91
CA MET A 704 19.78 10.44 1.55
C MET A 704 19.85 11.97 1.52
N ALA A 705 19.73 12.51 0.30
CA ALA A 705 19.98 13.94 0.02
C ALA A 705 19.02 14.88 0.73
N VAL A 706 17.78 14.45 0.98
CA VAL A 706 16.71 15.25 1.58
C VAL A 706 16.05 14.49 2.72
N THR A 707 16.30 14.96 3.93
CA THR A 707 15.73 14.40 5.17
C THR A 707 15.35 15.52 6.14
N PRO A 708 14.33 15.30 7.01
CA PRO A 708 13.93 16.29 8.00
C PRO A 708 15.09 16.68 8.95
N GLN A 709 15.17 17.95 9.25
CA GLN A 709 16.13 18.51 10.20
C GLN A 709 15.38 19.16 11.37
N GLU A 710 15.72 18.78 12.58
CA GLU A 710 15.10 19.30 13.79
C GLU A 710 15.84 20.53 14.33
N GLY A 711 15.11 21.48 14.93
CA GLY A 711 15.62 22.68 15.51
C GLY A 711 14.67 23.27 16.56
N LYS A 712 15.06 24.43 17.08
CA LYS A 712 14.25 25.21 18.02
C LYS A 712 14.12 26.65 17.52
N LEU A 713 12.97 27.26 17.79
CA LEU A 713 12.64 28.62 17.42
C LEU A 713 12.07 29.37 18.62
N ALA A 714 12.67 30.50 18.97
CA ALA A 714 12.07 31.40 19.95
C ALA A 714 10.80 32.03 19.36
N VAL A 715 9.67 31.88 20.04
CA VAL A 715 8.37 32.33 19.58
C VAL A 715 7.79 33.42 20.49
N SER A 716 6.98 34.29 19.90
CA SER A 716 6.21 35.32 20.57
C SER A 716 4.92 35.53 19.80
N GLU A 717 4.02 36.39 20.29
CA GLU A 717 2.78 36.75 19.61
C GLU A 717 3.00 37.17 18.13
N ASN A 718 4.16 37.81 17.89
CA ASN A 718 4.60 38.22 16.56
C ASN A 718 6.08 37.83 16.42
N PHE A 719 6.42 37.02 15.42
CA PHE A 719 7.81 36.66 15.15
C PHE A 719 8.08 36.50 13.66
N GLU A 720 9.34 36.69 13.28
CA GLU A 720 9.81 36.47 11.92
C GLU A 720 10.30 35.04 11.76
N TYR A 721 9.85 34.40 10.70
CA TYR A 721 10.36 33.11 10.29
C TYR A 721 10.91 33.17 8.87
N LYS A 722 12.09 32.59 8.66
CA LYS A 722 12.74 32.49 7.36
C LYS A 722 12.45 31.09 6.81
N ALA A 723 11.44 31.00 5.97
CA ALA A 723 11.10 29.75 5.29
C ALA A 723 12.13 29.45 4.21
N PRO A 724 12.97 28.40 4.34
CA PRO A 724 14.00 28.10 3.35
C PRO A 724 13.41 27.89 1.95
N ALA A 725 14.21 28.09 0.91
CA ALA A 725 13.84 27.74 -0.44
C ALA A 725 13.52 26.24 -0.54
N ASN A 726 12.55 25.86 -1.36
CA ASN A 726 12.14 24.49 -1.58
C ASN A 726 11.99 23.70 -0.26
N SER A 727 11.06 24.11 0.63
CA SER A 727 10.94 23.53 1.96
C SER A 727 9.51 23.26 2.42
N LEU A 728 9.36 22.24 3.27
CA LEU A 728 8.27 22.07 4.22
C LEU A 728 8.81 22.37 5.62
N THR A 729 8.16 23.27 6.34
CA THR A 729 8.45 23.56 7.75
C THR A 729 7.25 23.23 8.62
N VAL A 730 7.47 22.52 9.71
CA VAL A 730 6.52 22.32 10.80
C VAL A 730 7.05 23.04 12.04
N ILE A 731 6.24 23.93 12.63
CA ILE A 731 6.54 24.64 13.87
C ILE A 731 5.50 24.23 14.91
N ARG A 732 5.92 23.60 15.99
CA ARG A 732 5.04 23.14 17.07
C ARG A 732 5.22 23.99 18.31
N LEU A 733 4.18 24.74 18.66
CA LEU A 733 4.06 25.48 19.91
C LEU A 733 3.44 24.57 20.96
N THR A 734 4.24 24.13 21.93
CA THR A 734 3.77 23.22 22.98
C THR A 734 3.01 23.99 24.04
N ALA A 735 1.78 23.58 24.33
CA ALA A 735 0.97 24.16 25.40
C ALA A 735 1.57 23.85 26.77
N LEU A 736 1.49 24.82 27.68
CA LEU A 736 1.80 24.60 29.09
C LEU A 736 0.64 23.84 29.73
N ALA A 737 0.94 22.77 30.47
CA ALA A 737 -0.06 22.09 31.27
C ALA A 737 -0.64 23.04 32.32
N ASP A 738 -1.96 23.07 32.46
CA ASP A 738 -2.71 23.85 33.45
C ASP A 738 -2.29 23.54 34.91
#